data_d5213294c58ab3832bc1a05d3f8af5fb
#
_entry.id   d5213294c58ab3832bc1a05d3f8af5fb
#
_cell.length_a   1.000
_cell.length_b   1.000
_cell.length_c   1.000
_cell.angle_alpha   90.00
_cell.angle_beta   90.00
_cell.angle_gamma   90.00
#
_symmetry.space_group_name_H-M   'P 1'
#
loop_
_entity.id
_entity.type
_entity.pdbx_description
1 polymer ?
#
loop_
_entity_poly.entity_id
_entity_poly.type
_entity_poly.pdbx_seq_one_letter_code
_entity_poly.pdbx_strand_id
1 'polypeptide(L)'
;MKENYIKGNIVRMLFESSTGYKVGLFRVKEIGLEEYKPYLNKTITFTGNFMPLNNELTYMFIGSFVNHPRFGIQFNVTSYESVTPSTLDGIVSYLSSDLFKGIGVKTAKNIVDTFKDDTINIIKRGSPLLSKVKGMNEKKARELTRKMLEYDKDQTLIVAFNKLGFTTEECLKIINKYKDRSFEIIENNIYLLNEDINFLKLDKVFLSLHEETDKLRLNALTKYCIKNLCYSTGNTLIDKESLYLEMSKFFDSTITTSLFLNTLDELIDMGEIVEVDTLITLNNFYETEENIADFIMSIDKTSDLLDKEQILKYIEKYEKENSIIFNEEQKNAIRGALINNFFIISGGPGTGKTTIIKAIVDIYEKMNPRVTVNDITLLAPTGRAAKRITESVGRKSSTIHKFLKWNKETKEFNVNRFNPSDTKLIIVDESSMVDIFLFNSLIDALMPNVKIILVGDANQLPSIAPGNLLKDLLSVKSTAKIYLKEIYRTKSDSYIIPLANLIKDQVEFTEVPESHEDFRFINTNDMQIKSYLTSICEKAKEKDIDIDNFQVLIPMYKGENGIDNINKIMQDIFNPETLGKTEIVLNNTLYREGDKVLQLVNDVDSNIYNGDVGYIKRIVNGKSPLVQITYNTNTVTYTKGKFDEFTLSYAVSVHKSQGSEYDNVVIVIPSNMKRMLYNKLVYTAVTRAKKSLIIIGSIDSLNYSIKEIQASNRLTSLKTFFSIK
;
A
#
# COMPACT_ATOMS: atom_id res chain seq x y z
N MET A 1 -13.91 22.81 -29.86
CA MET A 1 -14.50 22.89 -28.49
C MET A 1 -14.05 24.20 -27.89
N LYS A 2 -14.95 24.98 -27.27
CA LYS A 2 -14.53 26.21 -26.56
C LYS A 2 -13.74 25.72 -25.32
N GLU A 3 -12.45 26.05 -25.26
CA GLU A 3 -11.58 25.62 -24.16
C GLU A 3 -11.87 26.42 -22.90
N ASN A 4 -11.90 25.71 -21.74
CA ASN A 4 -12.11 26.31 -20.43
C ASN A 4 -10.82 26.97 -19.95
N TYR A 5 -10.51 28.18 -20.40
CA TYR A 5 -9.30 28.88 -20.01
C TYR A 5 -9.55 30.24 -19.37
N ILE A 6 -8.57 30.66 -18.57
CA ILE A 6 -8.40 32.03 -18.10
C ILE A 6 -6.96 32.49 -18.43
N LYS A 7 -6.80 33.74 -18.86
CA LYS A 7 -5.48 34.29 -19.15
C LYS A 7 -5.22 35.53 -18.31
N GLY A 8 -4.00 35.67 -17.81
CA GLY A 8 -3.65 36.79 -16.93
C GLY A 8 -2.25 36.65 -16.33
N ASN A 9 -2.03 37.30 -15.20
CA ASN A 9 -0.73 37.30 -14.50
C ASN A 9 -0.86 36.80 -13.06
N ILE A 10 0.22 36.19 -12.58
CA ILE A 10 0.35 35.80 -11.19
C ILE A 10 0.59 37.06 -10.36
N VAL A 11 -0.22 37.23 -9.31
CA VAL A 11 -0.08 38.36 -8.38
C VAL A 11 0.88 37.99 -7.25
N ARG A 12 0.71 36.76 -6.71
CA ARG A 12 1.49 36.29 -5.58
C ARG A 12 1.33 34.78 -5.40
N MET A 13 2.42 34.08 -5.10
CA MET A 13 2.38 32.69 -4.65
C MET A 13 2.01 32.64 -3.17
N LEU A 14 1.14 31.71 -2.81
CA LEU A 14 0.68 31.47 -1.42
C LEU A 14 1.30 30.21 -0.83
N PHE A 15 1.54 29.20 -1.67
CA PHE A 15 2.13 27.92 -1.27
C PHE A 15 2.84 27.28 -2.47
N GLU A 16 3.95 26.62 -2.20
CA GLU A 16 4.74 25.87 -3.17
C GLU A 16 5.30 24.62 -2.51
N SER A 17 5.01 23.43 -3.09
CA SER A 17 5.54 22.15 -2.63
C SER A 17 6.81 21.78 -3.39
N SER A 18 7.64 20.91 -2.82
CA SER A 18 8.81 20.32 -3.49
C SER A 18 8.45 19.47 -4.72
N THR A 19 7.20 18.98 -4.79
CA THR A 19 6.67 18.18 -5.92
C THR A 19 6.12 19.01 -7.07
N GLY A 20 6.19 20.35 -6.98
CA GLY A 20 5.70 21.25 -8.03
C GLY A 20 4.24 21.71 -7.87
N TYR A 21 3.49 21.21 -6.86
CA TYR A 21 2.14 21.72 -6.59
C TYR A 21 2.20 23.13 -6.00
N LYS A 22 1.44 24.05 -6.59
CA LYS A 22 1.43 25.47 -6.23
C LYS A 22 0.02 25.99 -6.00
N VAL A 23 -0.09 26.95 -5.09
CA VAL A 23 -1.30 27.74 -4.84
C VAL A 23 -0.91 29.21 -4.91
N GLY A 24 -1.64 30.00 -5.66
CA GLY A 24 -1.33 31.42 -5.82
C GLY A 24 -2.56 32.26 -6.15
N LEU A 25 -2.33 33.57 -6.23
CA LEU A 25 -3.31 34.55 -6.66
C LEU A 25 -3.04 34.93 -8.13
N PHE A 26 -4.09 34.90 -8.93
CA PHE A 26 -4.04 35.16 -10.38
C PHE A 26 -5.00 36.30 -10.77
N ARG A 27 -4.51 37.32 -11.47
CA ARG A 27 -5.31 38.40 -11.99
C ARG A 27 -5.80 38.02 -13.36
N VAL A 28 -7.09 37.76 -13.50
CA VAL A 28 -7.73 37.37 -14.77
C VAL A 28 -7.88 38.57 -15.67
N LYS A 29 -7.35 38.50 -16.90
CA LYS A 29 -7.45 39.54 -17.95
C LYS A 29 -8.30 39.12 -19.11
N GLU A 30 -8.40 37.81 -19.38
CA GLU A 30 -9.14 37.24 -20.49
C GLU A 30 -9.76 35.91 -20.06
N ILE A 31 -10.87 35.52 -20.63
CA ILE A 31 -11.60 34.28 -20.32
C ILE A 31 -12.10 33.62 -21.60
N GLY A 32 -12.09 32.28 -21.63
CA GLY A 32 -12.56 31.49 -22.78
C GLY A 32 -14.06 31.18 -22.78
N LEU A 33 -14.69 31.12 -21.59
CA LEU A 33 -16.11 30.79 -21.42
C LEU A 33 -16.92 31.94 -20.86
N GLU A 34 -18.13 32.15 -21.41
CA GLU A 34 -19.03 33.21 -20.95
C GLU A 34 -19.44 33.10 -19.50
N GLU A 35 -19.60 31.89 -18.99
CA GLU A 35 -19.93 31.61 -17.55
C GLU A 35 -18.85 32.12 -16.58
N TYR A 36 -17.62 32.35 -17.05
CA TYR A 36 -16.52 32.87 -16.23
C TYR A 36 -16.41 34.40 -16.28
N LYS A 37 -17.28 35.11 -17.06
CA LYS A 37 -17.32 36.58 -17.08
C LYS A 37 -17.34 37.26 -15.70
N PRO A 38 -18.01 36.73 -14.66
CA PRO A 38 -17.95 37.32 -13.33
C PRO A 38 -16.56 37.45 -12.72
N TYR A 39 -15.57 36.69 -13.21
CA TYR A 39 -14.19 36.70 -12.74
C TYR A 39 -13.25 37.56 -13.56
N LEU A 40 -13.70 38.12 -14.68
CA LEU A 40 -12.90 39.02 -15.52
C LEU A 40 -12.45 40.25 -14.71
N ASN A 41 -11.18 40.62 -14.85
CA ASN A 41 -10.53 41.69 -14.08
C ASN A 41 -10.56 41.51 -12.55
N LYS A 42 -10.83 40.29 -12.04
CA LYS A 42 -10.72 39.96 -10.64
C LYS A 42 -9.45 39.15 -10.33
N THR A 43 -9.04 39.18 -9.10
CA THR A 43 -7.98 38.31 -8.59
C THR A 43 -8.64 37.08 -7.96
N ILE A 44 -8.27 35.89 -8.44
CA ILE A 44 -8.78 34.60 -7.99
C ILE A 44 -7.64 33.74 -7.45
N THR A 45 -7.98 32.74 -6.66
CA THR A 45 -7.02 31.72 -6.25
C THR A 45 -6.93 30.66 -7.35
N PHE A 46 -5.70 30.28 -7.72
CA PHE A 46 -5.44 29.13 -8.57
C PHE A 46 -4.69 28.04 -7.82
N THR A 47 -4.86 26.80 -8.26
CA THR A 47 -4.19 25.63 -7.73
C THR A 47 -3.80 24.69 -8.87
N GLY A 48 -2.67 23.99 -8.76
CA GLY A 48 -2.22 23.03 -9.77
C GLY A 48 -0.74 22.67 -9.63
N ASN A 49 -0.25 21.84 -10.55
CA ASN A 49 1.17 21.52 -10.66
C ASN A 49 1.81 22.36 -11.76
N PHE A 50 2.97 22.92 -11.46
CA PHE A 50 3.65 23.86 -12.34
C PHE A 50 5.17 23.69 -12.24
N MET A 51 5.86 23.97 -13.34
CA MET A 51 7.27 24.35 -13.28
C MET A 51 7.45 25.63 -12.47
N PRO A 52 8.68 26.08 -12.19
CA PRO A 52 8.90 27.39 -11.59
C PRO A 52 8.14 28.46 -12.37
N LEU A 53 7.18 29.11 -11.71
CA LEU A 53 6.36 30.17 -12.32
C LEU A 53 7.04 31.52 -12.10
N ASN A 54 6.89 32.40 -13.09
CA ASN A 54 7.39 33.77 -13.03
C ASN A 54 6.22 34.77 -13.00
N ASN A 55 6.18 35.62 -11.98
CA ASN A 55 5.10 36.59 -11.79
C ASN A 55 5.00 37.64 -12.93
N GLU A 56 6.09 37.83 -13.69
CA GLU A 56 6.16 38.81 -14.78
C GLU A 56 5.60 38.27 -16.12
N LEU A 57 5.40 36.94 -16.21
CA LEU A 57 4.83 36.36 -17.41
C LEU A 57 3.29 36.37 -17.38
N THR A 58 2.72 36.47 -18.58
CA THR A 58 1.30 36.19 -18.78
C THR A 58 1.13 34.69 -18.98
N TYR A 59 0.18 34.09 -18.27
CA TYR A 59 -0.17 32.70 -18.42
C TYR A 59 -1.57 32.53 -18.94
N MET A 60 -1.78 31.50 -19.74
CA MET A 60 -3.07 30.95 -20.06
C MET A 60 -3.23 29.66 -19.23
N PHE A 61 -4.16 29.66 -18.30
CA PHE A 61 -4.49 28.53 -17.46
C PHE A 61 -5.72 27.83 -17.99
N ILE A 62 -5.63 26.54 -18.26
CA ILE A 62 -6.71 25.68 -18.70
C ILE A 62 -7.15 24.85 -17.51
N GLY A 63 -8.46 24.78 -17.25
CA GLY A 63 -8.97 24.09 -16.06
C GLY A 63 -10.41 24.45 -15.78
N SER A 64 -10.81 24.31 -14.53
CA SER A 64 -12.18 24.57 -14.09
C SER A 64 -12.23 25.28 -12.73
N PHE A 65 -13.30 26.03 -12.52
CA PHE A 65 -13.62 26.58 -11.21
C PHE A 65 -14.15 25.47 -10.31
N VAL A 66 -13.54 25.32 -9.15
CA VAL A 66 -13.93 24.36 -8.10
C VAL A 66 -14.27 25.15 -6.84
N ASN A 67 -15.42 24.88 -6.27
CA ASN A 67 -15.76 25.44 -4.97
C ASN A 67 -15.12 24.61 -3.86
N HIS A 68 -14.00 25.12 -3.35
CA HIS A 68 -13.31 24.46 -2.24
C HIS A 68 -14.04 24.77 -0.93
N PRO A 69 -14.45 23.77 -0.14
CA PRO A 69 -15.28 23.95 1.07
C PRO A 69 -14.76 24.99 2.07
N ARG A 70 -13.45 25.23 2.04
CA ARG A 70 -12.75 26.10 2.99
C ARG A 70 -12.19 27.39 2.39
N PHE A 71 -11.71 27.33 1.13
CA PHE A 71 -11.03 28.45 0.49
C PHE A 71 -11.88 29.15 -0.57
N GLY A 72 -13.16 28.76 -0.66
CA GLY A 72 -14.08 29.29 -1.64
C GLY A 72 -13.73 28.88 -3.08
N ILE A 73 -14.13 29.71 -4.00
CA ILE A 73 -13.95 29.43 -5.43
C ILE A 73 -12.47 29.57 -5.80
N GLN A 74 -11.92 28.49 -6.37
CA GLN A 74 -10.54 28.39 -6.86
C GLN A 74 -10.56 27.90 -8.31
N PHE A 75 -9.59 28.31 -9.11
CA PHE A 75 -9.40 27.77 -10.44
C PHE A 75 -8.37 26.62 -10.35
N ASN A 76 -8.85 25.40 -10.56
CA ASN A 76 -7.99 24.21 -10.59
C ASN A 76 -7.40 24.07 -12.00
N VAL A 77 -6.09 24.29 -12.12
CA VAL A 77 -5.36 24.29 -13.37
C VAL A 77 -4.95 22.86 -13.71
N THR A 78 -5.41 22.37 -14.84
CA THR A 78 -5.03 21.05 -15.38
C THR A 78 -3.87 21.15 -16.35
N SER A 79 -3.78 22.26 -17.09
CA SER A 79 -2.66 22.58 -17.96
C SER A 79 -2.47 24.10 -18.08
N TYR A 80 -1.29 24.53 -18.52
CA TYR A 80 -1.00 25.94 -18.67
C TYR A 80 0.01 26.20 -19.81
N GLU A 81 -0.06 27.40 -20.35
CA GLU A 81 0.91 27.91 -21.31
C GLU A 81 1.44 29.26 -20.82
N SER A 82 2.75 29.49 -20.97
CA SER A 82 3.35 30.80 -20.70
C SER A 82 3.45 31.61 -21.99
N VAL A 83 3.09 32.90 -21.94
CA VAL A 83 3.24 33.83 -23.06
C VAL A 83 4.52 34.62 -22.85
N THR A 84 5.47 34.51 -23.79
CA THR A 84 6.73 35.24 -23.70
C THR A 84 6.43 36.76 -23.67
N PRO A 85 7.12 37.53 -22.80
CA PRO A 85 6.87 38.97 -22.72
C PRO A 85 7.19 39.67 -24.03
N SER A 86 6.27 40.55 -24.49
CA SER A 86 6.41 41.35 -25.71
C SER A 86 6.85 42.78 -25.43
N THR A 87 6.91 43.21 -24.15
CA THR A 87 7.36 44.55 -23.77
C THR A 87 8.81 44.51 -23.26
N LEU A 88 9.60 45.54 -23.53
CA LEU A 88 11.02 45.63 -23.12
C LEU A 88 11.17 45.46 -21.59
N ASP A 89 10.33 46.11 -20.79
CA ASP A 89 10.35 46.00 -19.34
C ASP A 89 9.99 44.58 -18.89
N GLY A 90 9.04 43.94 -19.55
CA GLY A 90 8.68 42.56 -19.32
C GLY A 90 9.85 41.60 -19.61
N ILE A 91 10.61 41.83 -20.69
CA ILE A 91 11.81 41.04 -21.02
C ILE A 91 12.90 41.26 -19.95
N VAL A 92 13.11 42.49 -19.45
CA VAL A 92 14.06 42.75 -18.35
C VAL A 92 13.70 41.99 -17.13
N SER A 93 12.44 42.03 -16.68
CA SER A 93 11.95 41.31 -15.51
C SER A 93 12.06 39.80 -15.69
N TYR A 94 11.74 39.28 -16.87
CA TYR A 94 11.88 37.87 -17.23
C TYR A 94 13.32 37.36 -17.08
N LEU A 95 14.28 38.08 -17.69
CA LEU A 95 15.70 37.73 -17.65
C LEU A 95 16.33 37.87 -16.26
N SER A 96 15.80 38.74 -15.39
CA SER A 96 16.29 38.94 -14.04
C SER A 96 15.64 38.05 -13.00
N SER A 97 14.74 37.15 -13.39
CA SER A 97 14.03 36.23 -12.51
C SER A 97 14.93 35.08 -12.00
N ASP A 98 14.44 34.34 -11.00
CA ASP A 98 15.11 33.18 -10.43
C ASP A 98 15.38 32.04 -11.42
N LEU A 99 14.71 32.05 -12.58
CA LEU A 99 14.96 31.12 -13.69
C LEU A 99 16.40 31.24 -14.23
N PHE A 100 16.95 32.46 -14.25
CA PHE A 100 18.25 32.76 -14.82
C PHE A 100 19.23 33.27 -13.75
N LYS A 101 19.55 32.40 -12.78
CA LYS A 101 20.48 32.73 -11.69
C LYS A 101 21.80 33.33 -12.25
N GLY A 102 22.18 34.49 -11.71
CA GLY A 102 23.40 35.21 -12.11
C GLY A 102 23.15 36.33 -13.12
N ILE A 103 21.92 36.53 -13.60
CA ILE A 103 21.48 37.68 -14.39
C ILE A 103 20.66 38.60 -13.49
N GLY A 104 21.27 39.64 -12.92
CA GLY A 104 20.52 40.63 -12.14
C GLY A 104 19.85 41.67 -13.04
N VAL A 105 18.93 42.48 -12.46
CA VAL A 105 18.14 43.50 -13.15
C VAL A 105 19.00 44.44 -14.01
N LYS A 106 20.17 44.86 -13.51
CA LYS A 106 21.10 45.76 -14.21
C LYS A 106 21.68 45.08 -15.47
N THR A 107 22.02 43.80 -15.40
CA THR A 107 22.56 43.02 -16.53
C THR A 107 21.46 42.75 -17.54
N ALA A 108 20.26 42.33 -17.08
CA ALA A 108 19.09 42.12 -17.91
C ALA A 108 18.73 43.38 -18.71
N LYS A 109 18.74 44.57 -18.03
CA LYS A 109 18.49 45.86 -18.70
C LYS A 109 19.53 46.16 -19.77
N ASN A 110 20.81 45.94 -19.51
CA ASN A 110 21.86 46.14 -20.51
C ASN A 110 21.70 45.26 -21.73
N ILE A 111 21.24 43.98 -21.54
CA ILE A 111 20.97 43.03 -22.62
C ILE A 111 19.80 43.56 -23.49
N VAL A 112 18.69 43.93 -22.83
CA VAL A 112 17.48 44.42 -23.51
C VAL A 112 17.73 45.76 -24.20
N ASP A 113 18.46 46.65 -23.57
CA ASP A 113 18.84 47.98 -24.20
C ASP A 113 19.69 47.79 -25.44
N THR A 114 20.52 46.75 -25.48
CA THR A 114 21.39 46.43 -26.63
C THR A 114 20.61 45.79 -27.79
N PHE A 115 19.71 44.86 -27.49
CA PHE A 115 19.08 44.03 -28.53
C PHE A 115 17.58 44.32 -28.76
N LYS A 116 16.97 45.16 -27.89
CA LYS A 116 15.55 45.59 -27.99
C LYS A 116 14.62 44.38 -28.14
N ASP A 117 13.71 44.44 -29.12
CA ASP A 117 12.69 43.41 -29.35
C ASP A 117 13.27 42.06 -29.81
N ASP A 118 14.51 42.04 -30.33
CA ASP A 118 15.16 40.82 -30.77
C ASP A 118 15.94 40.09 -29.65
N THR A 119 15.88 40.59 -28.43
CA THR A 119 16.64 40.08 -27.27
C THR A 119 16.47 38.58 -27.06
N ILE A 120 15.24 38.10 -27.06
CA ILE A 120 14.94 36.65 -26.82
C ILE A 120 15.52 35.79 -27.93
N ASN A 121 15.36 36.19 -29.19
CA ASN A 121 15.89 35.44 -30.33
C ASN A 121 17.42 35.38 -30.33
N ILE A 122 18.07 36.49 -29.98
CA ILE A 122 19.54 36.56 -29.89
C ILE A 122 20.07 35.66 -28.78
N ILE A 123 19.39 35.59 -27.64
CA ILE A 123 19.75 34.66 -26.55
C ILE A 123 19.55 33.21 -27.00
N LYS A 124 18.41 32.87 -27.61
CA LYS A 124 18.13 31.52 -28.11
C LYS A 124 19.12 31.04 -29.18
N ARG A 125 19.57 31.95 -30.06
CA ARG A 125 20.59 31.63 -31.06
C ARG A 125 22.02 31.53 -30.52
N GLY A 126 22.24 31.84 -29.27
CA GLY A 126 23.58 31.77 -28.64
C GLY A 126 24.58 32.76 -29.24
N SER A 127 24.13 33.92 -29.63
CA SER A 127 24.94 34.94 -30.34
C SER A 127 26.19 35.32 -29.54
N PRO A 128 27.40 35.35 -30.19
CA PRO A 128 28.64 35.82 -29.53
C PRO A 128 28.55 37.27 -29.05
N LEU A 129 27.63 38.08 -29.61
CA LEU A 129 27.39 39.47 -29.20
C LEU A 129 26.88 39.56 -27.74
N LEU A 130 26.25 38.51 -27.25
CA LEU A 130 25.70 38.47 -25.90
C LEU A 130 26.82 38.57 -24.82
N SER A 131 27.98 38.00 -25.08
CA SER A 131 29.11 38.07 -24.19
C SER A 131 29.78 39.44 -24.09
N LYS A 132 29.53 40.32 -25.09
CA LYS A 132 30.07 41.68 -25.17
C LYS A 132 29.21 42.71 -24.42
N VAL A 133 28.00 42.32 -23.97
CA VAL A 133 27.10 43.18 -23.18
C VAL A 133 27.71 43.42 -21.78
N LYS A 134 27.64 44.66 -21.29
CA LYS A 134 28.12 45.03 -19.95
C LYS A 134 27.46 44.21 -18.87
N GLY A 135 28.27 43.47 -18.11
CA GLY A 135 27.80 42.54 -17.04
C GLY A 135 27.69 41.05 -17.45
N MET A 136 27.92 40.80 -18.77
CA MET A 136 28.02 39.46 -19.32
C MET A 136 29.46 39.03 -19.57
N ASN A 137 29.68 37.72 -19.64
CA ASN A 137 30.91 37.09 -20.16
C ASN A 137 30.49 35.79 -20.91
N GLU A 138 31.43 35.14 -21.56
CA GLU A 138 31.13 33.95 -22.35
C GLU A 138 30.45 32.85 -21.54
N LYS A 139 30.86 32.60 -20.28
CA LYS A 139 30.30 31.59 -19.39
C LYS A 139 28.84 31.91 -19.08
N LYS A 140 28.54 33.16 -18.70
CA LYS A 140 27.17 33.60 -18.41
C LYS A 140 26.28 33.59 -19.67
N ALA A 141 26.84 33.96 -20.82
CA ALA A 141 26.11 33.96 -22.09
C ALA A 141 25.71 32.53 -22.49
N ARG A 142 26.66 31.58 -22.41
CA ARG A 142 26.37 30.15 -22.69
C ARG A 142 25.35 29.58 -21.71
N GLU A 143 25.48 29.89 -20.42
CA GLU A 143 24.55 29.39 -19.40
C GLU A 143 23.14 29.99 -19.56
N LEU A 144 23.01 31.26 -19.86
CA LEU A 144 21.73 31.91 -20.14
C LEU A 144 21.04 31.27 -21.36
N THR A 145 21.78 31.11 -22.48
CA THR A 145 21.29 30.44 -23.68
C THR A 145 20.83 28.99 -23.34
N ARG A 146 21.66 28.21 -22.68
CA ARG A 146 21.33 26.83 -22.30
C ARG A 146 20.04 26.76 -21.48
N LYS A 147 19.96 27.55 -20.42
CA LYS A 147 18.76 27.56 -19.55
C LYS A 147 17.49 28.04 -20.27
N MET A 148 17.61 29.03 -21.14
CA MET A 148 16.46 29.51 -21.93
C MET A 148 15.98 28.42 -22.87
N LEU A 149 16.85 27.71 -23.57
CA LEU A 149 16.49 26.62 -24.46
C LEU A 149 15.93 25.42 -23.72
N GLU A 150 16.49 25.05 -22.55
CA GLU A 150 15.96 23.99 -21.69
C GLU A 150 14.54 24.33 -21.23
N TYR A 151 14.32 25.52 -20.70
CA TYR A 151 12.99 25.95 -20.24
C TYR A 151 11.96 25.96 -21.37
N ASP A 152 12.33 26.48 -22.54
CA ASP A 152 11.46 26.56 -23.74
C ASP A 152 11.11 25.15 -24.24
N LYS A 153 12.07 24.22 -24.22
CA LYS A 153 11.88 22.82 -24.59
C LYS A 153 10.92 22.12 -23.63
N ASP A 154 11.15 22.25 -22.32
CA ASP A 154 10.31 21.62 -21.31
C ASP A 154 8.86 22.17 -21.35
N GLN A 155 8.69 23.47 -21.58
CA GLN A 155 7.36 24.06 -21.79
C GLN A 155 6.67 23.48 -23.03
N THR A 156 7.40 23.34 -24.13
CA THR A 156 6.88 22.76 -25.38
C THR A 156 6.45 21.29 -25.16
N LEU A 157 7.24 20.51 -24.41
CA LEU A 157 6.91 19.12 -24.05
C LEU A 157 5.66 19.05 -23.17
N ILE A 158 5.56 19.90 -22.15
CA ILE A 158 4.37 19.95 -21.28
C ILE A 158 3.11 20.26 -22.09
N VAL A 159 3.16 21.24 -22.97
CA VAL A 159 2.02 21.60 -23.84
C VAL A 159 1.64 20.42 -24.74
N ALA A 160 2.62 19.76 -25.36
CA ALA A 160 2.38 18.60 -26.22
C ALA A 160 1.76 17.44 -25.44
N PHE A 161 2.30 17.11 -24.28
CA PHE A 161 1.82 16.00 -23.45
C PHE A 161 0.46 16.28 -22.81
N ASN A 162 0.19 17.52 -22.41
CA ASN A 162 -1.14 17.92 -21.96
C ASN A 162 -2.21 17.74 -23.06
N LYS A 163 -1.88 18.03 -24.32
CA LYS A 163 -2.78 17.79 -25.47
C LYS A 163 -3.08 16.30 -25.67
N LEU A 164 -2.15 15.41 -25.30
CA LEU A 164 -2.36 13.96 -25.28
C LEU A 164 -3.19 13.49 -24.07
N GLY A 165 -3.50 14.39 -23.13
CA GLY A 165 -4.33 14.09 -21.95
C GLY A 165 -3.56 13.84 -20.65
N PHE A 166 -2.23 13.98 -20.63
CA PHE A 166 -1.46 13.93 -19.39
C PHE A 166 -1.70 15.17 -18.53
N THR A 167 -1.70 15.00 -17.23
CA THR A 167 -1.68 16.13 -16.29
C THR A 167 -0.29 16.73 -16.22
N THR A 168 -0.18 18.00 -15.80
CA THR A 168 1.14 18.65 -15.66
C THR A 168 2.05 17.90 -14.69
N GLU A 169 1.50 17.29 -13.63
CA GLU A 169 2.27 16.44 -12.69
C GLU A 169 2.89 15.23 -13.39
N GLU A 170 2.10 14.55 -14.22
CA GLU A 170 2.59 13.42 -15.01
C GLU A 170 3.62 13.85 -16.05
N CYS A 171 3.39 14.98 -16.72
CA CYS A 171 4.39 15.58 -17.64
C CYS A 171 5.72 15.83 -16.95
N LEU A 172 5.69 16.39 -15.73
CA LEU A 172 6.89 16.66 -14.96
C LEU A 172 7.60 15.35 -14.55
N LYS A 173 6.87 14.31 -14.17
CA LYS A 173 7.44 12.98 -13.89
C LYS A 173 8.15 12.40 -15.12
N ILE A 174 7.52 12.47 -16.29
CA ILE A 174 8.09 12.01 -17.56
C ILE A 174 9.37 12.78 -17.90
N ILE A 175 9.30 14.11 -17.87
CA ILE A 175 10.43 14.99 -18.25
C ILE A 175 11.61 14.80 -17.26
N ASN A 176 11.35 14.71 -15.96
CA ASN A 176 12.40 14.52 -14.96
C ASN A 176 13.12 13.16 -15.11
N LYS A 177 12.38 12.09 -15.44
CA LYS A 177 12.90 10.73 -15.57
C LYS A 177 13.64 10.52 -16.89
N TYR A 178 13.04 10.98 -18.01
CA TYR A 178 13.53 10.68 -19.37
C TYR A 178 14.21 11.84 -20.07
N LYS A 179 14.06 13.06 -19.55
CA LYS A 179 14.69 14.29 -20.09
C LYS A 179 14.50 14.42 -21.60
N ASP A 180 15.59 14.50 -22.35
CA ASP A 180 15.58 14.65 -23.80
C ASP A 180 14.89 13.52 -24.57
N ARG A 181 14.77 12.35 -23.93
CA ARG A 181 14.11 11.17 -24.52
C ARG A 181 12.61 11.10 -24.23
N SER A 182 12.04 12.07 -23.53
CA SER A 182 10.62 12.04 -23.10
C SER A 182 9.65 11.90 -24.27
N PHE A 183 9.92 12.57 -25.38
CA PHE A 183 9.08 12.48 -26.58
C PHE A 183 9.25 11.13 -27.28
N GLU A 184 10.48 10.68 -27.44
CA GLU A 184 10.82 9.35 -28.00
C GLU A 184 10.12 8.20 -27.25
N ILE A 185 10.07 8.26 -25.92
CA ILE A 185 9.38 7.25 -25.10
C ILE A 185 7.87 7.23 -25.39
N ILE A 186 7.24 8.39 -25.52
CA ILE A 186 5.80 8.45 -25.80
C ILE A 186 5.49 7.94 -27.21
N GLU A 187 6.32 8.26 -28.20
CA GLU A 187 6.13 7.82 -29.58
C GLU A 187 6.42 6.35 -29.79
N ASN A 188 7.55 5.85 -29.23
CA ASN A 188 8.02 4.49 -29.50
C ASN A 188 7.39 3.45 -28.57
N ASN A 189 7.23 3.73 -27.28
CA ASN A 189 6.61 2.80 -26.35
C ASN A 189 6.10 3.52 -25.08
N ILE A 190 4.92 4.07 -25.15
CA ILE A 190 4.27 4.78 -24.03
C ILE A 190 4.09 3.90 -22.79
N TYR A 191 4.01 2.56 -22.93
CA TYR A 191 3.78 1.64 -21.83
C TYR A 191 4.99 1.49 -20.89
N LEU A 192 6.18 1.99 -21.27
CA LEU A 192 7.33 2.13 -20.35
C LEU A 192 7.04 3.09 -19.19
N LEU A 193 6.01 3.92 -19.31
CA LEU A 193 5.56 4.85 -18.28
C LEU A 193 4.65 4.19 -17.22
N ASN A 194 4.31 2.90 -17.35
CA ASN A 194 3.32 2.21 -16.50
C ASN A 194 3.72 2.10 -15.02
N GLU A 195 4.99 2.31 -14.69
CA GLU A 195 5.45 2.39 -13.29
C GLU A 195 5.04 3.69 -12.57
N ASP A 196 4.86 4.76 -13.34
CA ASP A 196 4.62 6.12 -12.83
C ASP A 196 3.23 6.66 -13.19
N ILE A 197 2.59 6.09 -14.22
CA ILE A 197 1.29 6.51 -14.75
C ILE A 197 0.39 5.28 -14.92
N ASN A 198 -0.87 5.43 -14.57
CA ASN A 198 -1.87 4.35 -14.64
C ASN A 198 -2.02 3.81 -16.07
N PHE A 199 -1.99 2.47 -16.22
CA PHE A 199 -2.09 1.78 -17.51
C PHE A 199 -3.32 2.21 -18.34
N LEU A 200 -4.50 2.28 -17.72
CA LEU A 200 -5.74 2.65 -18.43
C LEU A 200 -5.65 4.03 -19.09
N LYS A 201 -4.91 4.94 -18.46
CA LYS A 201 -4.66 6.26 -19.01
C LYS A 201 -3.69 6.20 -20.19
N LEU A 202 -2.60 5.44 -20.04
CA LEU A 202 -1.63 5.23 -21.12
C LEU A 202 -2.30 4.57 -22.33
N ASP A 203 -3.11 3.55 -22.11
CA ASP A 203 -3.85 2.85 -23.16
C ASP A 203 -4.82 3.77 -23.90
N LYS A 204 -5.54 4.64 -23.17
CA LYS A 204 -6.40 5.65 -23.77
C LYS A 204 -5.62 6.65 -24.63
N VAL A 205 -4.45 7.09 -24.21
CA VAL A 205 -3.58 7.95 -25.01
C VAL A 205 -3.07 7.22 -26.24
N PHE A 206 -2.62 5.97 -26.07
CA PHE A 206 -2.14 5.12 -27.17
C PHE A 206 -3.22 4.97 -28.27
N LEU A 207 -4.44 4.60 -27.88
CA LEU A 207 -5.58 4.43 -28.77
C LEU A 207 -6.02 5.72 -29.49
N SER A 208 -5.60 6.90 -29.02
CA SER A 208 -5.83 8.13 -29.77
C SER A 208 -4.89 8.32 -30.95
N LEU A 209 -3.82 7.52 -31.03
CA LEU A 209 -2.74 7.63 -32.04
C LEU A 209 -2.55 6.36 -32.85
N HIS A 210 -2.99 5.19 -32.33
CA HIS A 210 -2.73 3.85 -32.87
C HIS A 210 -4.01 2.99 -32.89
N GLU A 211 -3.95 1.88 -33.61
CA GLU A 211 -5.03 0.90 -33.69
C GLU A 211 -5.11 0.01 -32.45
N GLU A 212 -6.31 -0.55 -32.19
CA GLU A 212 -6.57 -1.47 -31.07
C GLU A 212 -5.70 -2.74 -31.11
N THR A 213 -5.36 -3.19 -32.31
CA THR A 213 -4.62 -4.43 -32.57
C THR A 213 -3.11 -4.21 -32.73
N ASP A 214 -2.62 -3.02 -32.41
CA ASP A 214 -1.19 -2.73 -32.44
C ASP A 214 -0.43 -3.67 -31.50
N LYS A 215 0.68 -4.19 -31.98
CA LYS A 215 1.51 -5.19 -31.27
C LYS A 215 2.02 -4.69 -29.91
N LEU A 216 2.43 -3.42 -29.82
CA LEU A 216 2.88 -2.83 -28.55
C LEU A 216 1.76 -2.84 -27.50
N ARG A 217 0.55 -2.46 -27.95
CA ARG A 217 -0.63 -2.48 -27.10
C ARG A 217 -0.98 -3.90 -26.65
N LEU A 218 -1.03 -4.85 -27.58
CA LEU A 218 -1.35 -6.23 -27.27
C LEU A 218 -0.41 -6.81 -26.22
N ASN A 219 0.90 -6.60 -26.39
CA ASN A 219 1.92 -7.08 -25.46
C ASN A 219 1.78 -6.42 -24.07
N ALA A 220 1.56 -5.11 -24.02
CA ALA A 220 1.40 -4.37 -22.77
C ALA A 220 0.09 -4.74 -22.07
N LEU A 221 -1.02 -4.84 -22.82
CA LEU A 221 -2.34 -5.22 -22.32
C LEU A 221 -2.35 -6.64 -21.76
N THR A 222 -1.74 -7.60 -22.45
CA THR A 222 -1.62 -8.98 -21.98
C THR A 222 -0.95 -9.04 -20.61
N LYS A 223 0.22 -8.39 -20.46
CA LYS A 223 0.93 -8.32 -19.16
C LYS A 223 0.12 -7.62 -18.09
N TYR A 224 -0.56 -6.54 -18.45
CA TYR A 224 -1.46 -5.82 -17.53
C TYR A 224 -2.61 -6.70 -17.04
N CYS A 225 -3.28 -7.42 -17.96
CA CYS A 225 -4.38 -8.32 -17.62
C CYS A 225 -3.94 -9.49 -16.75
N ILE A 226 -2.80 -10.14 -17.06
CA ILE A 226 -2.23 -11.20 -16.20
C ILE A 226 -1.96 -10.64 -14.81
N LYS A 227 -1.27 -9.50 -14.71
CA LYS A 227 -0.98 -8.87 -13.41
C LYS A 227 -2.26 -8.59 -12.63
N ASN A 228 -3.28 -8.01 -13.25
CA ASN A 228 -4.56 -7.70 -12.59
C ASN A 228 -5.29 -8.96 -12.12
N LEU A 229 -5.34 -10.01 -12.95
CA LEU A 229 -5.93 -11.28 -12.58
C LEU A 229 -5.17 -11.90 -11.39
N CYS A 230 -3.85 -11.90 -11.42
CA CYS A 230 -3.04 -12.37 -10.30
C CYS A 230 -3.32 -11.59 -9.00
N TYR A 231 -3.38 -10.27 -9.05
CA TYR A 231 -3.66 -9.45 -7.86
C TYR A 231 -5.11 -9.57 -7.37
N SER A 232 -6.08 -9.78 -8.26
CA SER A 232 -7.48 -9.91 -7.88
C SER A 232 -7.82 -11.28 -7.29
N THR A 233 -7.14 -12.35 -7.74
CA THR A 233 -7.36 -13.73 -7.29
C THR A 233 -6.37 -14.19 -6.24
N GLY A 234 -5.21 -13.54 -6.15
CA GLY A 234 -4.06 -13.97 -5.36
C GLY A 234 -3.23 -15.08 -6.01
N ASN A 235 -3.57 -15.50 -7.22
CA ASN A 235 -2.83 -16.50 -7.99
C ASN A 235 -1.50 -15.94 -8.49
N THR A 236 -0.54 -16.83 -8.78
CA THR A 236 0.63 -16.52 -9.62
C THR A 236 0.49 -17.13 -11.02
N LEU A 237 -0.38 -18.10 -11.17
CA LEU A 237 -0.70 -18.77 -12.43
C LEU A 237 -2.15 -18.48 -12.86
N ILE A 238 -2.36 -18.22 -14.14
CA ILE A 238 -3.68 -17.89 -14.72
C ILE A 238 -3.96 -18.82 -15.89
N ASP A 239 -5.20 -19.24 -16.05
CA ASP A 239 -5.64 -19.98 -17.23
C ASP A 239 -5.83 -19.04 -18.45
N LYS A 240 -5.59 -19.58 -19.65
CA LYS A 240 -5.65 -18.82 -20.91
C LYS A 240 -7.06 -18.29 -21.21
N GLU A 241 -8.12 -18.99 -20.77
CA GLU A 241 -9.51 -18.58 -20.99
C GLU A 241 -9.86 -17.34 -20.16
N SER A 242 -9.51 -17.34 -18.88
CA SER A 242 -9.69 -16.17 -18.00
C SER A 242 -8.93 -14.95 -18.53
N LEU A 243 -7.72 -15.13 -19.05
CA LEU A 243 -6.96 -14.05 -19.67
C LEU A 243 -7.64 -13.53 -20.93
N TYR A 244 -8.11 -14.41 -21.82
CA TYR A 244 -8.83 -14.02 -23.03
C TYR A 244 -10.08 -13.21 -22.71
N LEU A 245 -10.87 -13.66 -21.73
CA LEU A 245 -12.07 -12.94 -21.27
C LEU A 245 -11.73 -11.57 -20.67
N GLU A 246 -10.64 -11.46 -19.92
CA GLU A 246 -10.20 -10.18 -19.35
C GLU A 246 -9.72 -9.22 -20.42
N MET A 247 -8.88 -9.68 -21.35
CA MET A 247 -8.42 -8.87 -22.48
C MET A 247 -9.55 -8.38 -23.38
N SER A 248 -10.55 -9.24 -23.64
CA SER A 248 -11.71 -8.91 -24.49
C SER A 248 -12.49 -7.68 -24.00
N LYS A 249 -12.41 -7.32 -22.71
CA LYS A 249 -13.06 -6.12 -22.15
C LYS A 249 -12.45 -4.81 -22.65
N PHE A 250 -11.28 -4.85 -23.28
CA PHE A 250 -10.51 -3.70 -23.74
C PHE A 250 -10.62 -3.47 -25.25
N PHE A 251 -11.49 -4.22 -25.92
CA PHE A 251 -11.73 -4.10 -27.35
C PHE A 251 -13.18 -3.72 -27.63
N ASP A 252 -13.39 -2.81 -28.55
CA ASP A 252 -14.73 -2.48 -29.06
C ASP A 252 -15.24 -3.60 -29.99
N SER A 253 -14.31 -4.28 -30.69
CA SER A 253 -14.56 -5.47 -31.51
C SER A 253 -14.06 -6.73 -30.78
N THR A 254 -14.55 -7.90 -31.18
CA THR A 254 -14.07 -9.17 -30.61
C THR A 254 -12.64 -9.45 -31.06
N ILE A 255 -11.72 -9.59 -30.10
CA ILE A 255 -10.36 -10.07 -30.39
C ILE A 255 -10.44 -11.51 -30.94
N THR A 256 -9.75 -11.78 -32.03
CA THR A 256 -9.74 -13.15 -32.59
C THR A 256 -8.84 -14.06 -31.75
N THR A 257 -9.26 -15.33 -31.61
CA THR A 257 -8.46 -16.33 -30.88
C THR A 257 -7.05 -16.49 -31.47
N SER A 258 -6.92 -16.39 -32.80
CA SER A 258 -5.62 -16.44 -33.47
C SER A 258 -4.70 -15.30 -33.05
N LEU A 259 -5.21 -14.06 -33.01
CA LEU A 259 -4.40 -12.90 -32.58
C LEU A 259 -3.99 -13.02 -31.11
N PHE A 260 -4.89 -13.49 -30.26
CA PHE A 260 -4.62 -13.73 -28.85
C PHE A 260 -3.50 -14.77 -28.66
N LEU A 261 -3.62 -15.94 -29.32
CA LEU A 261 -2.61 -17.01 -29.20
C LEU A 261 -1.25 -16.57 -29.75
N ASN A 262 -1.22 -15.91 -30.92
CA ASN A 262 0.03 -15.40 -31.49
C ASN A 262 0.71 -14.40 -30.56
N THR A 263 -0.07 -13.54 -29.86
CA THR A 263 0.49 -12.59 -28.89
C THR A 263 1.09 -13.31 -27.68
N LEU A 264 0.44 -14.39 -27.22
CA LEU A 264 0.98 -15.20 -26.12
C LEU A 264 2.26 -15.89 -26.51
N ASP A 265 2.29 -16.55 -27.69
CA ASP A 265 3.47 -17.27 -28.18
C ASP A 265 4.66 -16.32 -28.32
N GLU A 266 4.46 -15.11 -28.86
CA GLU A 266 5.52 -14.10 -28.94
C GLU A 266 6.05 -13.66 -27.56
N LEU A 267 5.17 -13.46 -26.57
CA LEU A 267 5.59 -13.06 -25.23
C LEU A 267 6.31 -14.20 -24.49
N ILE A 268 5.97 -15.45 -24.79
CA ILE A 268 6.67 -16.62 -24.29
C ILE A 268 8.07 -16.71 -24.94
N ASP A 269 8.15 -16.53 -26.25
CA ASP A 269 9.44 -16.52 -26.99
C ASP A 269 10.37 -15.38 -26.51
N MET A 270 9.80 -14.25 -26.13
CA MET A 270 10.54 -13.13 -25.53
C MET A 270 10.96 -13.37 -24.07
N GLY A 271 10.48 -14.44 -23.42
CA GLY A 271 10.73 -14.73 -22.02
C GLY A 271 10.04 -13.76 -21.05
N GLU A 272 8.99 -13.05 -21.49
CA GLU A 272 8.20 -12.16 -20.63
C GLU A 272 7.05 -12.88 -19.91
N ILE A 273 6.57 -13.96 -20.50
CA ILE A 273 5.56 -14.87 -19.98
C ILE A 273 6.16 -16.28 -19.95
N VAL A 274 5.82 -17.05 -18.92
CA VAL A 274 6.19 -18.46 -18.79
C VAL A 274 4.92 -19.30 -18.80
N GLU A 275 4.91 -20.38 -19.58
CA GLU A 275 3.88 -21.40 -19.57
C GLU A 275 4.28 -22.53 -18.61
N VAL A 276 3.42 -22.84 -17.64
CA VAL A 276 3.57 -23.94 -16.69
C VAL A 276 2.39 -24.89 -16.88
N ASP A 277 2.63 -26.05 -17.45
CA ASP A 277 1.60 -26.98 -17.93
C ASP A 277 0.62 -26.30 -18.91
N THR A 278 -0.61 -26.01 -18.48
CA THR A 278 -1.64 -25.33 -19.28
C THR A 278 -1.91 -23.89 -18.81
N LEU A 279 -1.19 -23.44 -17.78
CA LEU A 279 -1.34 -22.14 -17.14
C LEU A 279 -0.18 -21.21 -17.54
N ILE A 280 -0.42 -19.93 -17.40
CA ILE A 280 0.56 -18.90 -17.75
C ILE A 280 0.83 -17.98 -16.57
N THR A 281 2.04 -17.41 -16.54
CA THR A 281 2.46 -16.44 -15.53
C THR A 281 3.38 -15.39 -16.12
N LEU A 282 3.53 -14.25 -15.48
CA LEU A 282 4.60 -13.30 -15.78
C LEU A 282 5.95 -13.88 -15.34
N ASN A 283 6.98 -13.68 -16.13
CA ASN A 283 8.32 -14.21 -15.83
C ASN A 283 8.84 -13.77 -14.46
N ASN A 284 8.60 -12.52 -14.06
CA ASN A 284 9.02 -12.04 -12.74
C ASN A 284 8.32 -12.76 -11.58
N PHE A 285 7.10 -13.28 -11.75
CA PHE A 285 6.42 -14.09 -10.73
C PHE A 285 7.03 -15.48 -10.66
N TYR A 286 7.30 -16.08 -11.84
CA TYR A 286 7.95 -17.38 -11.95
C TYR A 286 9.34 -17.38 -11.32
N GLU A 287 10.20 -16.43 -11.71
CA GLU A 287 11.55 -16.27 -11.15
C GLU A 287 11.52 -16.01 -9.64
N THR A 288 10.52 -15.25 -9.14
CA THR A 288 10.37 -15.01 -7.70
C THR A 288 10.11 -16.32 -6.95
N GLU A 289 9.20 -17.16 -7.45
CA GLU A 289 8.91 -18.47 -6.83
C GLU A 289 10.08 -19.45 -6.98
N GLU A 290 10.77 -19.45 -8.11
CA GLU A 290 11.98 -20.24 -8.35
C GLU A 290 13.10 -19.85 -7.37
N ASN A 291 13.42 -18.55 -7.26
CA ASN A 291 14.43 -18.03 -6.34
C ASN A 291 14.16 -18.43 -4.89
N ILE A 292 12.88 -18.37 -4.46
CA ILE A 292 12.48 -18.82 -3.12
C ILE A 292 12.79 -20.31 -2.93
N ALA A 293 12.42 -21.15 -3.89
CA ALA A 293 12.67 -22.59 -3.83
C ALA A 293 14.16 -22.89 -3.78
N ASP A 294 14.94 -22.29 -4.68
CA ASP A 294 16.39 -22.47 -4.76
C ASP A 294 17.11 -22.04 -3.48
N PHE A 295 16.73 -20.89 -2.93
CA PHE A 295 17.28 -20.44 -1.66
C PHE A 295 16.98 -21.43 -0.53
N ILE A 296 15.73 -21.86 -0.37
CA ILE A 296 15.35 -22.82 0.70
C ILE A 296 16.11 -24.13 0.52
N MET A 297 16.19 -24.68 -0.68
CA MET A 297 16.95 -25.91 -0.93
C MET A 297 18.45 -25.74 -0.67
N SER A 298 19.00 -24.56 -0.87
CA SER A 298 20.43 -24.28 -0.62
C SER A 298 20.79 -24.26 0.86
N ILE A 299 19.86 -23.80 1.71
CA ILE A 299 20.07 -23.66 3.17
C ILE A 299 19.48 -24.82 3.99
N ASP A 300 18.60 -25.64 3.40
CA ASP A 300 17.90 -26.74 4.11
C ASP A 300 18.83 -27.94 4.39
N LYS A 301 20.01 -27.65 4.89
CA LYS A 301 20.92 -28.66 5.39
C LYS A 301 20.85 -28.65 6.91
N THR A 302 20.52 -29.81 7.49
CA THR A 302 20.61 -30.01 8.93
C THR A 302 22.04 -29.73 9.39
N SER A 303 22.18 -29.02 10.51
CA SER A 303 23.47 -28.92 11.16
C SER A 303 23.75 -30.27 11.83
N ASP A 304 24.55 -31.13 11.23
CA ASP A 304 24.96 -32.45 11.75
C ASP A 304 25.71 -32.37 13.11
N LEU A 305 25.98 -31.16 13.58
CA LEU A 305 26.79 -30.90 14.78
C LEU A 305 25.98 -30.79 16.07
N LEU A 306 24.65 -30.78 16.02
CA LEU A 306 23.84 -30.64 17.25
C LEU A 306 23.27 -31.98 17.69
N ASP A 307 23.77 -32.46 18.83
CA ASP A 307 23.26 -33.65 19.49
C ASP A 307 21.80 -33.44 19.97
N LYS A 308 20.89 -34.27 19.48
CA LYS A 308 19.46 -34.22 19.81
C LYS A 308 19.23 -34.36 21.34
N GLU A 309 20.07 -35.11 22.04
CA GLU A 309 19.98 -35.27 23.47
C GLU A 309 20.40 -34.02 24.23
N GLN A 310 21.38 -33.28 23.71
CA GLN A 310 21.78 -32.00 24.31
C GLN A 310 20.63 -30.96 24.21
N ILE A 311 19.94 -30.86 23.08
CA ILE A 311 18.83 -29.96 22.95
C ILE A 311 17.71 -30.28 23.94
N LEU A 312 17.38 -31.55 24.13
CA LEU A 312 16.38 -31.97 25.14
C LEU A 312 16.76 -31.51 26.53
N LYS A 313 18.02 -31.63 26.92
CA LYS A 313 18.53 -31.15 28.22
C LYS A 313 18.37 -29.62 28.37
N TYR A 314 18.59 -28.85 27.26
CA TYR A 314 18.34 -27.39 27.28
C TYR A 314 16.84 -27.07 27.43
N ILE A 315 15.96 -27.84 26.77
CA ILE A 315 14.50 -27.67 26.90
C ILE A 315 14.06 -27.99 28.34
N GLU A 316 14.47 -29.10 28.92
CA GLU A 316 14.16 -29.47 30.31
C GLU A 316 14.65 -28.42 31.31
N LYS A 317 15.87 -27.91 31.09
CA LYS A 317 16.41 -26.81 31.90
C LYS A 317 15.58 -25.56 31.80
N TYR A 318 15.16 -25.20 30.57
CA TYR A 318 14.31 -24.04 30.29
C TYR A 318 12.93 -24.18 30.97
N GLU A 319 12.32 -25.37 30.91
CA GLU A 319 11.04 -25.68 31.58
C GLU A 319 11.14 -25.44 33.10
N LYS A 320 12.22 -25.92 33.74
CA LYS A 320 12.46 -25.71 35.16
C LYS A 320 12.69 -24.26 35.55
N GLU A 321 13.51 -23.53 34.77
CA GLU A 321 13.84 -22.12 35.02
C GLU A 321 12.64 -21.20 34.89
N ASN A 322 11.72 -21.50 33.96
CA ASN A 322 10.57 -20.65 33.67
C ASN A 322 9.24 -21.17 34.24
N SER A 323 9.26 -22.29 34.98
CA SER A 323 8.05 -22.93 35.53
C SER A 323 6.99 -23.23 34.48
N ILE A 324 7.42 -23.70 33.30
CA ILE A 324 6.58 -24.01 32.13
C ILE A 324 6.76 -25.52 31.85
N ILE A 325 5.71 -26.17 31.37
CA ILE A 325 5.77 -27.55 30.88
C ILE A 325 5.30 -27.53 29.41
N PHE A 326 6.19 -27.91 28.50
CA PHE A 326 5.86 -28.08 27.09
C PHE A 326 5.30 -29.49 26.82
N ASN A 327 4.30 -29.56 25.94
CA ASN A 327 3.89 -30.89 25.44
C ASN A 327 4.89 -31.39 24.36
N GLU A 328 4.68 -32.62 23.89
CA GLU A 328 5.58 -33.24 22.91
C GLU A 328 5.62 -32.50 21.57
N GLU A 329 4.48 -31.97 21.11
CA GLU A 329 4.45 -31.15 19.85
C GLU A 329 5.29 -29.87 20.00
N GLN A 330 5.19 -29.19 21.16
CA GLN A 330 5.96 -27.97 21.44
C GLN A 330 7.44 -28.25 21.60
N LYS A 331 7.82 -29.37 22.32
CA LYS A 331 9.22 -29.82 22.43
C LYS A 331 9.79 -30.13 21.03
N ASN A 332 9.02 -30.83 20.20
CA ASN A 332 9.41 -31.16 18.85
C ASN A 332 9.54 -29.91 17.97
N ALA A 333 8.69 -28.86 18.15
CA ALA A 333 8.80 -27.58 17.46
C ALA A 333 10.09 -26.84 17.83
N ILE A 334 10.41 -26.74 19.11
CA ILE A 334 11.64 -26.11 19.61
C ILE A 334 12.86 -26.88 19.08
N ARG A 335 12.86 -28.22 19.19
CA ARG A 335 13.93 -29.07 18.70
C ARG A 335 14.13 -28.93 17.20
N GLY A 336 13.04 -29.01 16.42
CA GLY A 336 13.08 -28.88 14.97
C GLY A 336 13.63 -27.54 14.53
N ALA A 337 13.22 -26.44 15.17
CA ALA A 337 13.71 -25.09 14.90
C ALA A 337 15.21 -24.92 15.22
N LEU A 338 15.72 -25.59 16.24
CA LEU A 338 17.14 -25.49 16.59
C LEU A 338 18.05 -26.36 15.70
N ILE A 339 17.55 -27.50 15.19
CA ILE A 339 18.31 -28.41 14.32
C ILE A 339 18.35 -27.90 12.86
N ASN A 340 17.19 -27.55 12.29
CA ASN A 340 17.09 -27.20 10.86
C ASN A 340 17.47 -25.74 10.61
N ASN A 341 18.07 -25.46 9.45
CA ASN A 341 18.35 -24.09 9.04
C ASN A 341 17.11 -23.41 8.45
N PHE A 342 16.20 -24.19 7.85
CA PHE A 342 14.88 -23.72 7.48
C PHE A 342 13.82 -24.57 8.18
N PHE A 343 12.91 -23.95 8.90
CA PHE A 343 11.89 -24.68 9.66
C PHE A 343 10.55 -23.92 9.70
N ILE A 344 9.45 -24.66 9.62
CA ILE A 344 8.10 -24.08 9.63
C ILE A 344 7.32 -24.61 10.84
N ILE A 345 6.78 -23.68 11.62
CA ILE A 345 5.86 -23.97 12.74
C ILE A 345 4.48 -23.47 12.34
N SER A 346 3.55 -24.38 12.07
CA SER A 346 2.16 -24.04 11.75
C SER A 346 1.25 -24.44 12.90
N GLY A 347 0.35 -23.56 13.30
CA GLY A 347 -0.62 -23.87 14.35
C GLY A 347 -1.70 -22.81 14.46
N GLY A 348 -2.88 -23.23 14.91
CA GLY A 348 -4.00 -22.33 15.17
C GLY A 348 -3.75 -21.38 16.35
N PRO A 349 -4.71 -20.51 16.66
CA PRO A 349 -4.62 -19.65 17.82
C PRO A 349 -4.60 -20.47 19.12
N GLY A 350 -3.85 -19.99 20.11
CA GLY A 350 -3.79 -20.65 21.43
C GLY A 350 -2.92 -21.90 21.52
N THR A 351 -2.20 -22.28 20.46
CA THR A 351 -1.27 -23.43 20.46
C THR A 351 0.10 -23.12 21.10
N GLY A 352 0.31 -21.92 21.60
CA GLY A 352 1.55 -21.53 22.27
C GLY A 352 2.69 -21.08 21.36
N LYS A 353 2.41 -20.71 20.10
CA LYS A 353 3.44 -20.24 19.14
C LYS A 353 4.40 -19.21 19.72
N THR A 354 3.88 -18.18 20.37
CA THR A 354 4.71 -17.11 20.94
C THR A 354 5.60 -17.60 22.09
N THR A 355 5.10 -18.53 22.90
CA THR A 355 5.88 -19.18 23.98
C THR A 355 7.01 -20.02 23.39
N ILE A 356 6.74 -20.74 22.30
CA ILE A 356 7.72 -21.51 21.55
C ILE A 356 8.79 -20.59 20.96
N ILE A 357 8.40 -19.45 20.33
CA ILE A 357 9.35 -18.46 19.80
C ILE A 357 10.30 -17.99 20.91
N LYS A 358 9.76 -17.63 22.08
CA LYS A 358 10.57 -17.21 23.23
C LYS A 358 11.56 -18.30 23.66
N ALA A 359 11.10 -19.53 23.79
CA ALA A 359 11.97 -20.64 24.15
C ALA A 359 13.07 -20.90 23.12
N ILE A 360 12.74 -20.85 21.82
CA ILE A 360 13.74 -21.01 20.74
C ILE A 360 14.83 -19.96 20.86
N VAL A 361 14.46 -18.69 21.04
CA VAL A 361 15.42 -17.57 21.12
C VAL A 361 16.31 -17.74 22.35
N ASP A 362 15.73 -17.98 23.51
CA ASP A 362 16.49 -18.08 24.77
C ASP A 362 17.41 -19.32 24.80
N ILE A 363 16.95 -20.45 24.23
CA ILE A 363 17.77 -21.68 24.14
C ILE A 363 18.87 -21.46 23.07
N TYR A 364 18.57 -20.88 21.93
CA TYR A 364 19.54 -20.60 20.86
C TYR A 364 20.73 -19.77 21.37
N GLU A 365 20.47 -18.73 22.16
CA GLU A 365 21.53 -17.92 22.80
C GLU A 365 22.37 -18.75 23.79
N LYS A 366 21.71 -19.54 24.64
CA LYS A 366 22.42 -20.40 25.62
C LYS A 366 23.31 -21.44 24.94
N MET A 367 22.89 -21.94 23.78
CA MET A 367 23.68 -22.89 22.98
C MET A 367 24.81 -22.19 22.19
N ASN A 368 24.69 -20.90 21.89
CA ASN A 368 25.63 -20.15 21.11
C ASN A 368 26.16 -18.90 21.85
N PRO A 369 27.09 -19.06 22.83
CA PRO A 369 27.53 -17.95 23.68
C PRO A 369 28.18 -16.75 22.92
N ARG A 370 28.56 -16.94 21.67
CA ARG A 370 29.12 -15.87 20.83
C ARG A 370 28.06 -15.06 20.08
N VAL A 371 26.81 -15.49 20.10
CA VAL A 371 25.69 -14.80 19.45
C VAL A 371 25.29 -13.60 20.30
N THR A 372 25.17 -12.46 19.65
CA THR A 372 24.71 -11.21 20.27
C THR A 372 23.22 -10.97 20.00
N VAL A 373 22.63 -10.03 20.71
CA VAL A 373 21.24 -9.62 20.48
C VAL A 373 20.97 -9.19 19.04
N ASN A 374 21.97 -8.65 18.35
CA ASN A 374 21.86 -8.19 16.97
C ASN A 374 21.90 -9.34 15.94
N ASP A 375 22.40 -10.49 16.33
CA ASP A 375 22.45 -11.71 15.49
C ASP A 375 21.08 -12.41 15.40
N ILE A 376 20.12 -12.03 16.24
CA ILE A 376 18.76 -12.61 16.29
C ILE A 376 17.75 -11.54 15.89
N THR A 377 17.01 -11.81 14.83
CA THR A 377 16.02 -10.87 14.28
C THR A 377 14.61 -11.49 14.36
N LEU A 378 13.70 -10.78 15.03
CA LEU A 378 12.29 -11.13 15.11
C LEU A 378 11.49 -10.22 14.18
N LEU A 379 10.77 -10.81 13.25
CA LEU A 379 10.04 -10.10 12.20
C LEU A 379 8.56 -10.46 12.18
N ALA A 380 7.76 -9.53 11.71
CA ALA A 380 6.36 -9.75 11.35
C ALA A 380 5.98 -8.92 10.12
N PRO A 381 4.90 -9.27 9.39
CA PRO A 381 4.45 -8.48 8.24
C PRO A 381 3.82 -7.14 8.63
N THR A 382 3.26 -7.02 9.83
CA THR A 382 2.57 -5.80 10.31
C THR A 382 3.20 -5.25 11.59
N GLY A 383 3.03 -3.93 11.81
CA GLY A 383 3.52 -3.25 13.02
C GLY A 383 2.91 -3.81 14.31
N ARG A 384 1.61 -4.12 14.29
CA ARG A 384 0.91 -4.74 15.44
C ARG A 384 1.46 -6.11 15.81
N ALA A 385 1.64 -6.98 14.80
CA ALA A 385 2.21 -8.30 15.04
C ALA A 385 3.64 -8.19 15.60
N ALA A 386 4.45 -7.28 15.06
CA ALA A 386 5.79 -7.01 15.59
C ALA A 386 5.74 -6.52 17.04
N LYS A 387 4.87 -5.56 17.36
CA LYS A 387 4.71 -5.07 18.74
C LYS A 387 4.31 -6.20 19.69
N ARG A 388 3.37 -7.06 19.31
CA ARG A 388 2.93 -8.21 20.10
C ARG A 388 4.07 -9.20 20.39
N ILE A 389 4.92 -9.46 19.39
CA ILE A 389 6.12 -10.28 19.59
C ILE A 389 7.04 -9.61 20.63
N THR A 390 7.27 -8.29 20.51
CA THR A 390 8.10 -7.55 21.46
C THR A 390 7.59 -7.69 22.90
N GLU A 391 6.29 -7.52 23.11
CA GLU A 391 5.63 -7.59 24.42
C GLU A 391 5.71 -9.02 25.03
N SER A 392 5.52 -10.04 24.21
CA SER A 392 5.45 -11.42 24.71
C SER A 392 6.80 -12.13 24.80
N VAL A 393 7.72 -11.86 23.89
CA VAL A 393 9.07 -12.43 23.90
C VAL A 393 10.02 -11.60 24.79
N GLY A 394 9.72 -10.32 25.00
CA GLY A 394 10.57 -9.39 25.71
C GLY A 394 11.77 -8.89 24.91
N ARG A 395 11.74 -9.06 23.58
CA ARG A 395 12.81 -8.65 22.65
C ARG A 395 12.27 -7.77 21.55
N LYS A 396 13.07 -6.79 21.13
CA LYS A 396 12.71 -5.89 20.05
C LYS A 396 12.48 -6.67 18.76
N SER A 397 11.33 -6.47 18.18
CA SER A 397 10.98 -6.97 16.85
C SER A 397 10.65 -5.82 15.91
N SER A 398 10.58 -6.09 14.62
CA SER A 398 10.24 -5.09 13.60
C SER A 398 9.40 -5.69 12.48
N THR A 399 8.85 -4.80 11.64
CA THR A 399 8.27 -5.27 10.38
C THR A 399 9.37 -5.65 9.38
N ILE A 400 9.05 -6.58 8.45
CA ILE A 400 9.97 -6.96 7.38
C ILE A 400 10.39 -5.72 6.59
N HIS A 401 9.47 -4.84 6.21
CA HIS A 401 9.77 -3.59 5.50
C HIS A 401 10.76 -2.68 6.27
N LYS A 402 10.63 -2.58 7.60
CA LYS A 402 11.53 -1.79 8.42
C LYS A 402 12.92 -2.43 8.52
N PHE A 403 12.99 -3.74 8.61
CA PHE A 403 14.24 -4.49 8.59
C PHE A 403 15.00 -4.28 7.27
N LEU A 404 14.28 -4.36 6.15
CA LEU A 404 14.82 -4.15 4.81
C LEU A 404 15.10 -2.68 4.48
N LYS A 405 14.66 -1.72 5.32
CA LYS A 405 14.85 -0.28 5.16
C LYS A 405 14.32 0.23 3.81
N TRP A 406 13.00 0.09 3.59
CA TRP A 406 12.34 0.60 2.39
C TRP A 406 12.61 2.08 2.17
N ASN A 407 13.13 2.42 0.99
CA ASN A 407 13.36 3.79 0.54
C ASN A 407 12.20 4.23 -0.37
N LYS A 408 11.49 5.29 0.04
CA LYS A 408 10.33 5.81 -0.71
C LYS A 408 10.72 6.51 -2.01
N GLU A 409 11.92 7.09 -2.07
CA GLU A 409 12.39 7.84 -3.24
C GLU A 409 12.84 6.91 -4.37
N THR A 410 13.64 5.90 -4.04
CA THR A 410 14.13 4.90 -5.02
C THR A 410 13.16 3.76 -5.27
N LYS A 411 12.14 3.58 -4.40
CA LYS A 411 11.23 2.44 -4.38
C LYS A 411 11.96 1.09 -4.25
N GLU A 412 13.05 1.06 -3.50
CA GLU A 412 13.92 -0.11 -3.30
C GLU A 412 14.20 -0.35 -1.82
N PHE A 413 14.64 -1.54 -1.48
CA PHE A 413 15.13 -1.89 -0.16
C PHE A 413 16.63 -1.63 -0.05
N ASN A 414 17.06 -0.90 1.00
CA ASN A 414 18.48 -0.61 1.25
C ASN A 414 19.25 -1.83 1.77
N VAL A 415 18.57 -2.78 2.43
CA VAL A 415 19.13 -4.09 2.81
C VAL A 415 18.71 -5.08 1.72
N ASN A 416 19.68 -5.59 0.98
CA ASN A 416 19.47 -6.42 -0.21
C ASN A 416 20.74 -7.24 -0.50
N ARG A 417 20.80 -7.98 -1.61
CA ARG A 417 21.96 -8.83 -1.99
C ARG A 417 23.30 -8.09 -2.09
N PHE A 418 23.28 -6.78 -2.32
CA PHE A 418 24.51 -5.95 -2.39
C PHE A 418 24.91 -5.37 -1.03
N ASN A 419 23.99 -5.33 -0.08
CA ASN A 419 24.19 -4.89 1.29
C ASN A 419 23.40 -5.79 2.23
N PRO A 420 23.78 -7.09 2.36
CA PRO A 420 23.04 -8.07 3.13
C PRO A 420 23.19 -7.84 4.63
N SER A 421 22.24 -8.37 5.40
CA SER A 421 22.30 -8.43 6.85
C SER A 421 23.16 -9.63 7.28
N ASP A 422 23.96 -9.44 8.31
CA ASP A 422 24.79 -10.49 8.95
C ASP A 422 24.07 -11.24 10.09
N THR A 423 22.74 -11.06 10.20
CA THR A 423 21.91 -11.79 11.19
C THR A 423 22.03 -13.31 11.02
N LYS A 424 22.04 -14.05 12.12
CA LYS A 424 22.24 -15.50 12.13
C LYS A 424 20.95 -16.30 12.31
N LEU A 425 19.99 -15.71 13.02
CA LEU A 425 18.67 -16.31 13.24
C LEU A 425 17.59 -15.29 12.92
N ILE A 426 16.69 -15.66 12.01
CA ILE A 426 15.47 -14.91 11.72
C ILE A 426 14.25 -15.76 12.09
N ILE A 427 13.33 -15.16 12.82
CA ILE A 427 12.01 -15.74 13.08
C ILE A 427 10.96 -14.78 12.49
N VAL A 428 10.15 -15.27 11.57
CA VAL A 428 9.04 -14.52 10.95
C VAL A 428 7.74 -15.06 11.50
N ASP A 429 7.06 -14.30 12.35
CA ASP A 429 5.72 -14.63 12.85
C ASP A 429 4.64 -14.06 11.92
N GLU A 430 3.41 -14.58 12.03
CA GLU A 430 2.28 -14.27 11.14
C GLU A 430 2.63 -14.45 9.65
N SER A 431 3.44 -15.48 9.33
CA SER A 431 3.97 -15.73 7.98
C SER A 431 2.90 -16.05 6.94
N SER A 432 1.66 -16.34 7.33
CA SER A 432 0.52 -16.47 6.40
C SER A 432 0.22 -15.18 5.62
N MET A 433 0.59 -14.02 6.18
CA MET A 433 0.39 -12.70 5.56
C MET A 433 1.56 -12.27 4.67
N VAL A 434 2.65 -13.01 4.63
CA VAL A 434 3.84 -12.67 3.84
C VAL A 434 3.65 -13.17 2.41
N ASP A 435 3.70 -12.26 1.44
CA ASP A 435 3.64 -12.60 0.02
C ASP A 435 5.02 -13.03 -0.53
N ILE A 436 5.02 -13.61 -1.74
CA ILE A 436 6.24 -14.12 -2.36
C ILE A 436 7.27 -13.02 -2.64
N PHE A 437 6.85 -11.81 -3.03
CA PHE A 437 7.77 -10.72 -3.35
C PHE A 437 8.47 -10.18 -2.11
N LEU A 438 7.72 -10.00 -1.02
CA LEU A 438 8.28 -9.55 0.25
C LEU A 438 9.22 -10.60 0.84
N PHE A 439 8.86 -11.90 0.72
CA PHE A 439 9.72 -12.98 1.19
C PHE A 439 10.97 -13.11 0.31
N ASN A 440 10.85 -13.00 -1.01
CA ASN A 440 12.00 -12.97 -1.91
C ASN A 440 12.96 -11.82 -1.58
N SER A 441 12.43 -10.62 -1.34
CA SER A 441 13.23 -9.47 -0.91
C SER A 441 13.92 -9.70 0.43
N LEU A 442 13.27 -10.45 1.35
CA LEU A 442 13.86 -10.82 2.63
C LEU A 442 15.04 -11.78 2.45
N ILE A 443 14.87 -12.84 1.66
CA ILE A 443 15.95 -13.83 1.47
C ILE A 443 17.12 -13.25 0.68
N ASP A 444 16.87 -12.38 -0.31
CA ASP A 444 17.90 -11.62 -1.03
C ASP A 444 18.76 -10.74 -0.12
N ALA A 445 18.23 -10.36 1.03
CA ALA A 445 18.90 -9.51 2.01
C ALA A 445 19.72 -10.30 3.05
N LEU A 446 19.84 -11.63 2.91
CA LEU A 446 20.45 -12.49 3.92
C LEU A 446 21.74 -13.15 3.44
N MET A 447 22.61 -13.43 4.40
CA MET A 447 23.79 -14.25 4.15
C MET A 447 23.44 -15.74 4.06
N PRO A 448 24.21 -16.56 3.29
CA PRO A 448 23.90 -17.98 3.07
C PRO A 448 23.80 -18.86 4.32
N ASN A 449 24.40 -18.45 5.42
CA ASN A 449 24.45 -19.25 6.68
C ASN A 449 23.39 -18.84 7.72
N VAL A 450 22.32 -18.20 7.28
CA VAL A 450 21.24 -17.80 8.16
C VAL A 450 20.30 -18.96 8.51
N LYS A 451 19.81 -18.97 9.73
CA LYS A 451 18.72 -19.86 10.16
C LYS A 451 17.39 -19.09 10.06
N ILE A 452 16.39 -19.66 9.35
CA ILE A 452 15.08 -19.06 9.13
C ILE A 452 13.98 -19.94 9.74
N ILE A 453 13.14 -19.35 10.56
CA ILE A 453 11.97 -20.01 11.13
C ILE A 453 10.73 -19.23 10.74
N LEU A 454 9.83 -19.87 10.01
CA LEU A 454 8.51 -19.32 9.70
C LEU A 454 7.49 -19.82 10.71
N VAL A 455 6.75 -18.89 11.31
CA VAL A 455 5.69 -19.21 12.25
C VAL A 455 4.38 -18.61 11.76
N GLY A 456 3.29 -19.38 11.74
CA GLY A 456 2.02 -18.87 11.23
C GLY A 456 0.88 -19.87 11.32
N ASP A 457 -0.25 -19.51 10.75
CA ASP A 457 -1.44 -20.34 10.64
C ASP A 457 -1.92 -20.37 9.17
N ALA A 458 -1.74 -21.49 8.50
CA ALA A 458 -2.12 -21.65 7.09
C ALA A 458 -3.63 -21.59 6.82
N ASN A 459 -4.46 -21.70 7.88
CA ASN A 459 -5.92 -21.62 7.78
C ASN A 459 -6.44 -20.19 7.89
N GLN A 460 -5.61 -19.23 8.33
CA GLN A 460 -5.93 -17.80 8.31
C GLN A 460 -5.87 -17.24 6.90
N LEU A 461 -6.31 -15.98 6.77
CA LEU A 461 -6.24 -15.25 5.52
C LEU A 461 -4.81 -15.22 4.96
N PRO A 462 -4.61 -15.51 3.67
CA PRO A 462 -3.32 -15.39 3.01
C PRO A 462 -2.92 -13.91 2.82
N SER A 463 -1.72 -13.69 2.26
CA SER A 463 -1.26 -12.38 1.81
C SER A 463 -2.25 -11.71 0.86
N ILE A 464 -2.25 -10.37 0.79
CA ILE A 464 -3.07 -9.63 -0.19
C ILE A 464 -2.47 -9.78 -1.60
N ALA A 465 -1.14 -9.68 -1.72
CA ALA A 465 -0.45 -9.87 -2.99
C ALA A 465 -0.45 -11.34 -3.44
N PRO A 466 -0.16 -11.61 -4.73
CA PRO A 466 -0.12 -12.95 -5.30
C PRO A 466 0.85 -13.91 -4.58
N GLY A 467 0.54 -15.22 -4.68
CA GLY A 467 1.30 -16.29 -4.08
C GLY A 467 0.68 -16.84 -2.79
N ASN A 468 1.14 -18.01 -2.36
CA ASN A 468 0.61 -18.71 -1.18
C ASN A 468 1.74 -19.33 -0.34
N LEU A 469 2.75 -18.51 -0.05
CA LEU A 469 4.04 -18.91 0.51
C LEU A 469 3.94 -19.99 1.59
N LEU A 470 3.26 -19.68 2.69
CA LEU A 470 3.19 -20.61 3.85
C LEU A 470 2.50 -21.93 3.49
N LYS A 471 1.35 -21.88 2.79
CA LYS A 471 0.58 -23.07 2.44
C LYS A 471 1.35 -23.96 1.46
N ASP A 472 2.00 -23.34 0.46
CA ASP A 472 2.79 -24.06 -0.53
C ASP A 472 3.98 -24.76 0.11
N LEU A 473 4.77 -24.08 0.92
CA LEU A 473 5.90 -24.65 1.65
C LEU A 473 5.48 -25.76 2.62
N LEU A 474 4.32 -25.61 3.28
CA LEU A 474 3.75 -26.66 4.12
C LEU A 474 3.32 -27.90 3.31
N SER A 475 3.01 -27.76 2.03
CA SER A 475 2.64 -28.89 1.14
C SER A 475 3.86 -29.68 0.64
N VAL A 476 5.05 -29.06 0.60
CA VAL A 476 6.30 -29.67 0.16
C VAL A 476 6.78 -30.71 1.16
N LYS A 477 6.98 -31.96 0.73
CA LYS A 477 7.37 -33.07 1.63
C LYS A 477 8.77 -32.90 2.23
N SER A 478 9.72 -32.38 1.46
CA SER A 478 11.12 -32.21 1.87
C SER A 478 11.32 -31.09 2.90
N THR A 479 10.43 -30.11 2.97
CA THR A 479 10.57 -28.99 3.93
C THR A 479 10.32 -29.44 5.35
N ALA A 480 11.25 -29.14 6.25
CA ALA A 480 11.14 -29.43 7.67
C ALA A 480 10.04 -28.57 8.33
N LYS A 481 9.06 -29.20 8.94
CA LYS A 481 7.85 -28.54 9.49
C LYS A 481 7.21 -29.29 10.63
N ILE A 482 6.40 -28.57 11.41
CA ILE A 482 5.54 -29.14 12.43
C ILE A 482 4.18 -28.46 12.47
N TYR A 483 3.16 -29.24 12.81
CA TYR A 483 1.80 -28.74 13.03
C TYR A 483 1.47 -28.85 14.52
N LEU A 484 1.15 -27.73 15.16
CA LEU A 484 0.70 -27.66 16.54
C LEU A 484 -0.82 -27.82 16.57
N LYS A 485 -1.31 -28.87 17.19
CA LYS A 485 -2.73 -29.22 17.28
C LYS A 485 -3.31 -28.95 18.65
N GLU A 486 -2.52 -29.16 19.73
CA GLU A 486 -2.97 -28.96 21.09
C GLU A 486 -3.12 -27.46 21.45
N ILE A 487 -4.21 -27.12 22.13
CA ILE A 487 -4.62 -25.76 22.43
C ILE A 487 -4.61 -25.50 23.91
N TYR A 488 -3.96 -24.42 24.34
CA TYR A 488 -3.74 -24.05 25.74
C TYR A 488 -4.45 -22.80 26.19
N ARG A 489 -5.15 -22.13 25.26
CA ARG A 489 -5.59 -20.73 25.43
C ARG A 489 -6.87 -20.57 26.22
N THR A 490 -7.70 -21.58 26.33
CA THR A 490 -9.06 -21.46 26.83
C THR A 490 -9.29 -22.36 28.04
N LYS A 491 -10.21 -21.91 28.93
CA LYS A 491 -10.79 -22.78 29.95
C LYS A 491 -11.41 -24.01 29.29
N SER A 492 -11.51 -25.13 29.99
CA SER A 492 -12.07 -26.40 29.49
C SER A 492 -13.43 -26.26 28.76
N ASP A 493 -14.17 -25.16 28.98
CA ASP A 493 -15.56 -24.99 28.59
C ASP A 493 -15.73 -23.94 27.49
N SER A 494 -14.64 -23.46 26.84
CA SER A 494 -14.72 -22.48 25.73
C SER A 494 -15.19 -23.13 24.43
N TYR A 495 -16.15 -22.51 23.75
CA TYR A 495 -16.66 -22.94 22.44
C TYR A 495 -16.00 -22.24 21.24
N ILE A 496 -15.29 -21.13 21.44
CA ILE A 496 -14.67 -20.34 20.36
C ILE A 496 -13.71 -21.22 19.51
N ILE A 497 -12.90 -22.03 20.15
CA ILE A 497 -11.92 -22.87 19.45
C ILE A 497 -12.57 -24.08 18.75
N PRO A 498 -13.48 -24.84 19.39
CA PRO A 498 -14.31 -25.85 18.69
C PRO A 498 -15.01 -25.27 17.48
N LEU A 499 -15.62 -24.09 17.58
CA LEU A 499 -16.25 -23.40 16.45
C LEU A 499 -15.26 -23.11 15.32
N ALA A 500 -14.07 -22.57 15.64
CA ALA A 500 -13.02 -22.33 14.66
C ALA A 500 -12.60 -23.61 13.94
N ASN A 501 -12.50 -24.76 14.65
CA ASN A 501 -12.19 -26.04 14.05
C ASN A 501 -13.33 -26.56 13.15
N LEU A 502 -14.60 -26.43 13.56
CA LEU A 502 -15.73 -26.78 12.72
C LEU A 502 -15.73 -25.97 11.41
N ILE A 503 -15.47 -24.67 11.49
CA ILE A 503 -15.34 -23.81 10.31
C ILE A 503 -14.18 -24.28 9.43
N LYS A 504 -13.00 -24.49 9.99
CA LYS A 504 -11.81 -24.98 9.29
C LYS A 504 -12.08 -26.31 8.57
N ASP A 505 -12.75 -27.23 9.25
CA ASP A 505 -13.04 -28.57 8.76
C ASP A 505 -14.32 -28.61 7.87
N GLN A 506 -14.90 -27.44 7.55
CA GLN A 506 -16.05 -27.25 6.66
C GLN A 506 -17.33 -27.97 7.15
N VAL A 507 -17.53 -28.05 8.44
CA VAL A 507 -18.73 -28.66 9.05
C VAL A 507 -19.86 -27.62 9.08
N GLU A 508 -20.95 -27.93 8.38
CA GLU A 508 -22.16 -27.10 8.36
C GLU A 508 -23.01 -27.28 9.61
N PHE A 509 -23.72 -26.22 9.95
CA PHE A 509 -24.70 -26.26 11.03
C PHE A 509 -26.09 -26.57 10.46
N THR A 510 -26.71 -27.65 10.91
CA THR A 510 -28.10 -28.02 10.57
C THR A 510 -29.11 -27.18 11.34
N GLU A 511 -28.73 -26.70 12.53
CA GLU A 511 -29.52 -25.84 13.40
C GLU A 511 -28.67 -24.66 13.86
N VAL A 512 -29.31 -23.63 14.40
CA VAL A 512 -28.62 -22.47 14.99
C VAL A 512 -27.69 -22.96 16.11
N PRO A 513 -26.38 -22.63 16.05
CA PRO A 513 -25.44 -23.04 17.10
C PRO A 513 -25.93 -22.62 18.49
N GLU A 514 -25.83 -23.54 19.46
CA GLU A 514 -26.18 -23.28 20.84
C GLU A 514 -25.31 -22.15 21.43
N SER A 515 -25.90 -21.42 22.37
CA SER A 515 -25.18 -20.38 23.10
C SER A 515 -24.34 -21.02 24.22
N HIS A 516 -23.09 -20.60 24.31
CA HIS A 516 -22.13 -20.97 25.36
C HIS A 516 -21.77 -19.75 26.20
N GLU A 517 -21.04 -19.93 27.30
CA GLU A 517 -20.62 -18.82 28.15
C GLU A 517 -19.82 -17.76 27.39
N ASP A 518 -19.00 -18.19 26.44
CA ASP A 518 -18.12 -17.33 25.64
C ASP A 518 -18.57 -17.14 24.19
N PHE A 519 -19.69 -17.77 23.77
CA PHE A 519 -20.18 -17.74 22.41
C PHE A 519 -21.68 -17.54 22.27
N ARG A 520 -22.08 -16.68 21.34
CA ARG A 520 -23.48 -16.51 20.96
C ARG A 520 -23.64 -16.25 19.47
N PHE A 521 -24.56 -17.01 18.86
CA PHE A 521 -25.02 -16.75 17.48
C PHE A 521 -26.39 -16.09 17.50
N ILE A 522 -26.51 -14.94 16.85
CA ILE A 522 -27.78 -14.19 16.69
C ILE A 522 -28.25 -14.41 15.25
N ASN A 523 -29.13 -15.40 15.07
CA ASN A 523 -29.75 -15.66 13.78
C ASN A 523 -30.75 -14.57 13.43
N THR A 524 -30.46 -13.81 12.38
CA THR A 524 -31.26 -12.64 12.00
C THR A 524 -31.10 -12.30 10.52
N ASN A 525 -32.03 -11.50 10.00
CA ASN A 525 -31.94 -10.96 8.65
C ASN A 525 -31.16 -9.63 8.63
N ASP A 526 -30.78 -9.18 7.41
CA ASP A 526 -29.95 -8.00 7.21
C ASP A 526 -30.56 -6.70 7.78
N MET A 527 -31.90 -6.57 7.80
CA MET A 527 -32.58 -5.37 8.31
C MET A 527 -32.46 -5.22 9.84
N GLN A 528 -32.33 -6.32 10.57
CA GLN A 528 -32.27 -6.31 12.03
C GLN A 528 -30.84 -6.29 12.58
N ILE A 529 -29.82 -6.53 11.75
CA ILE A 529 -28.40 -6.54 12.16
C ILE A 529 -28.06 -5.28 12.94
N LYS A 530 -28.42 -4.10 12.41
CA LYS A 530 -28.16 -2.81 13.01
C LYS A 530 -28.74 -2.69 14.44
N SER A 531 -29.98 -3.12 14.63
CA SER A 531 -30.67 -3.07 15.92
C SER A 531 -29.96 -3.94 16.97
N TYR A 532 -29.66 -5.20 16.60
CA TYR A 532 -28.93 -6.10 17.50
C TYR A 532 -27.54 -5.57 17.86
N LEU A 533 -26.80 -5.07 16.86
CA LEU A 533 -25.47 -4.52 17.07
C LEU A 533 -25.51 -3.30 17.99
N THR A 534 -26.46 -2.37 17.78
CA THR A 534 -26.67 -1.20 18.66
C THR A 534 -26.88 -1.65 20.09
N SER A 535 -27.81 -2.61 20.33
CA SER A 535 -28.09 -3.12 21.67
C SER A 535 -26.89 -3.79 22.34
N ILE A 536 -26.04 -4.49 21.55
CA ILE A 536 -24.80 -5.09 22.07
C ILE A 536 -23.79 -4.01 22.46
N CYS A 537 -23.62 -2.99 21.63
CA CYS A 537 -22.69 -1.89 21.89
C CYS A 537 -23.14 -1.06 23.12
N GLU A 538 -24.45 -0.79 23.26
CA GLU A 538 -25.01 -0.12 24.44
C GLU A 538 -24.74 -0.91 25.72
N LYS A 539 -25.00 -2.23 25.72
CA LYS A 539 -24.70 -3.12 26.86
C LYS A 539 -23.21 -3.22 27.14
N ALA A 540 -22.35 -3.18 26.11
CA ALA A 540 -20.90 -3.16 26.31
C ALA A 540 -20.46 -1.88 27.02
N LYS A 541 -21.05 -0.73 26.64
CA LYS A 541 -20.82 0.56 27.30
C LYS A 541 -21.34 0.58 28.73
N GLU A 542 -22.56 0.08 28.99
CA GLU A 542 -23.16 -0.01 30.32
C GLU A 542 -22.32 -0.86 31.29
N LYS A 543 -21.67 -1.91 30.76
CA LYS A 543 -20.78 -2.79 31.52
C LYS A 543 -19.34 -2.28 31.61
N ASP A 544 -19.08 -1.05 31.13
CA ASP A 544 -17.76 -0.43 31.11
C ASP A 544 -16.68 -1.31 30.45
N ILE A 545 -17.06 -2.03 29.39
CA ILE A 545 -16.12 -2.84 28.62
C ILE A 545 -15.16 -1.89 27.88
N ASP A 546 -13.86 -2.09 28.14
CA ASP A 546 -12.81 -1.32 27.49
C ASP A 546 -12.91 -1.45 25.95
N ILE A 547 -13.06 -0.32 25.29
CA ILE A 547 -13.21 -0.23 23.83
C ILE A 547 -11.95 -0.73 23.06
N ASP A 548 -10.80 -0.76 23.69
CA ASP A 548 -9.58 -1.33 23.11
C ASP A 548 -9.63 -2.86 23.03
N ASN A 549 -10.38 -3.48 23.94
CA ASN A 549 -10.61 -4.91 24.02
C ASN A 549 -11.95 -5.35 23.41
N PHE A 550 -12.69 -4.42 22.77
CA PHE A 550 -13.95 -4.68 22.07
C PHE A 550 -13.83 -4.31 20.61
N GLN A 551 -14.11 -5.24 19.69
CA GLN A 551 -13.99 -5.00 18.26
C GLN A 551 -15.14 -5.60 17.47
N VAL A 552 -15.70 -4.80 16.55
CA VAL A 552 -16.66 -5.25 15.54
C VAL A 552 -15.94 -5.54 14.24
N LEU A 553 -16.16 -6.72 13.66
CA LEU A 553 -15.56 -7.17 12.41
C LEU A 553 -16.63 -7.32 11.34
N ILE A 554 -16.42 -6.69 10.18
CA ILE A 554 -17.37 -6.65 9.07
C ILE A 554 -16.60 -6.93 7.76
N PRO A 555 -17.16 -7.71 6.81
CA PRO A 555 -16.42 -8.07 5.58
C PRO A 555 -16.27 -6.91 4.59
N MET A 556 -17.10 -5.86 4.63
CA MET A 556 -17.17 -4.83 3.59
C MET A 556 -17.36 -3.41 4.16
N TYR A 557 -16.85 -2.41 3.42
CA TYR A 557 -16.91 -0.99 3.84
C TYR A 557 -18.27 -0.35 3.59
N LYS A 558 -18.85 -0.53 2.40
CA LYS A 558 -20.07 0.16 1.94
C LYS A 558 -21.34 -0.64 2.24
N GLY A 559 -22.47 0.03 2.23
CA GLY A 559 -23.79 -0.54 2.46
C GLY A 559 -24.34 -0.25 3.85
N GLU A 560 -25.58 -0.62 4.08
CA GLU A 560 -26.32 -0.34 5.33
C GLU A 560 -25.64 -1.00 6.54
N ASN A 561 -25.18 -2.25 6.38
CA ASN A 561 -24.42 -3.01 7.37
C ASN A 561 -22.91 -2.93 7.16
N GLY A 562 -22.41 -1.96 6.38
CA GLY A 562 -21.00 -1.78 6.10
C GLY A 562 -20.26 -1.02 7.20
N ILE A 563 -18.92 -1.13 7.17
CA ILE A 563 -18.00 -0.54 8.16
C ILE A 563 -18.26 0.97 8.34
N ASP A 564 -18.45 1.70 7.22
CA ASP A 564 -18.62 3.16 7.26
C ASP A 564 -19.87 3.58 8.05
N ASN A 565 -20.98 2.86 7.87
CA ASN A 565 -22.21 3.16 8.56
C ASN A 565 -22.18 2.68 10.01
N ILE A 566 -21.64 1.49 10.26
CA ILE A 566 -21.53 0.95 11.61
C ILE A 566 -20.56 1.79 12.47
N ASN A 567 -19.48 2.30 11.91
CA ASN A 567 -18.58 3.21 12.64
C ASN A 567 -19.32 4.47 13.15
N LYS A 568 -20.25 5.05 12.36
CA LYS A 568 -21.05 6.20 12.80
C LYS A 568 -21.94 5.86 14.01
N ILE A 569 -22.61 4.69 13.94
CA ILE A 569 -23.47 4.22 15.04
C ILE A 569 -22.65 4.01 16.31
N MET A 570 -21.52 3.33 16.17
CA MET A 570 -20.64 3.05 17.32
C MET A 570 -20.01 4.33 17.88
N GLN A 571 -19.66 5.30 17.03
CA GLN A 571 -19.17 6.61 17.43
C GLN A 571 -20.21 7.31 18.33
N ASP A 572 -21.47 7.33 17.92
CA ASP A 572 -22.55 7.95 18.71
C ASP A 572 -22.78 7.25 20.05
N ILE A 573 -22.56 5.94 20.14
CA ILE A 573 -22.66 5.18 21.39
C ILE A 573 -21.45 5.42 22.28
N PHE A 574 -20.23 5.17 21.79
CA PHE A 574 -19.02 5.16 22.62
C PHE A 574 -18.40 6.54 22.82
N ASN A 575 -18.55 7.43 21.83
CA ASN A 575 -18.06 8.81 21.87
C ASN A 575 -19.14 9.80 21.42
N PRO A 576 -20.26 9.94 22.16
CA PRO A 576 -21.37 10.81 21.80
C PRO A 576 -20.94 12.28 21.75
N GLU A 577 -21.71 13.07 20.99
CA GLU A 577 -21.57 14.52 20.99
C GLU A 577 -21.81 15.06 22.41
N THR A 578 -20.87 15.84 22.93
CA THR A 578 -20.96 16.49 24.22
C THR A 578 -20.43 17.93 24.14
N LEU A 579 -21.00 18.83 24.94
CA LEU A 579 -20.52 20.22 25.05
C LEU A 579 -19.02 20.24 25.37
N GLY A 580 -18.23 20.89 24.49
CA GLY A 580 -16.77 21.05 24.64
C GLY A 580 -15.91 20.14 23.76
N LYS A 581 -16.49 19.13 23.10
CA LYS A 581 -15.75 18.35 22.09
C LYS A 581 -15.77 19.07 20.75
N THR A 582 -14.60 19.17 20.12
CA THR A 582 -14.49 19.70 18.77
C THR A 582 -14.71 18.59 17.75
N GLU A 583 -15.46 18.90 16.69
CA GLU A 583 -15.75 18.01 15.57
C GLU A 583 -15.22 18.57 14.27
N ILE A 584 -14.88 17.67 13.32
CA ILE A 584 -14.47 18.01 11.97
C ILE A 584 -15.00 16.98 10.97
N VAL A 585 -15.45 17.46 9.81
CA VAL A 585 -15.81 16.58 8.68
C VAL A 585 -14.65 16.50 7.70
N LEU A 586 -14.11 15.30 7.50
CA LEU A 586 -13.05 15.01 6.56
C LEU A 586 -13.50 13.90 5.62
N ASN A 587 -13.41 14.12 4.31
CA ASN A 587 -13.79 13.12 3.30
C ASN A 587 -15.19 12.47 3.54
N ASN A 588 -16.19 13.28 3.89
CA ASN A 588 -17.56 12.85 4.24
C ASN A 588 -17.70 12.02 5.54
N THR A 589 -16.65 11.92 6.34
CA THR A 589 -16.68 11.27 7.66
C THR A 589 -16.55 12.32 8.75
N LEU A 590 -17.44 12.24 9.75
CA LEU A 590 -17.40 13.08 10.95
C LEU A 590 -16.41 12.47 11.95
N TYR A 591 -15.49 13.27 12.43
CA TYR A 591 -14.54 12.92 13.49
C TYR A 591 -14.73 13.84 14.70
N ARG A 592 -14.62 13.27 15.91
CA ARG A 592 -14.73 13.95 17.20
C ARG A 592 -13.46 13.76 18.02
N GLU A 593 -13.14 14.71 18.88
CA GLU A 593 -12.15 14.48 19.92
C GLU A 593 -12.54 13.29 20.78
N GLY A 594 -11.60 12.38 21.03
CA GLY A 594 -11.82 11.10 21.70
C GLY A 594 -12.14 9.92 20.78
N ASP A 595 -12.29 10.10 19.47
CA ASP A 595 -12.56 9.00 18.55
C ASP A 595 -11.41 8.01 18.46
N LYS A 596 -11.78 6.72 18.45
CA LYS A 596 -10.89 5.61 18.15
C LYS A 596 -10.65 5.54 16.64
N VAL A 597 -9.40 5.63 16.22
CA VAL A 597 -8.97 5.66 14.81
C VAL A 597 -7.89 4.65 14.52
N LEU A 598 -7.80 4.26 13.24
CA LEU A 598 -6.81 3.34 12.69
C LEU A 598 -5.91 4.09 11.71
N GLN A 599 -4.61 3.94 11.85
CA GLN A 599 -3.64 4.39 10.85
C GLN A 599 -3.68 3.52 9.61
N LEU A 600 -3.67 4.15 8.44
CA LEU A 600 -3.77 3.47 7.14
C LEU A 600 -2.44 3.37 6.39
N VAL A 601 -1.47 4.20 6.73
CA VAL A 601 -0.18 4.35 6.04
C VAL A 601 0.95 4.26 7.05
N ASN A 602 2.11 3.71 6.65
CA ASN A 602 3.29 3.71 7.50
C ASN A 602 3.92 5.11 7.58
N ASP A 603 4.07 5.65 8.77
CA ASP A 603 4.86 6.84 9.08
C ASP A 603 6.07 6.42 9.91
N VAL A 604 7.18 6.19 9.21
CA VAL A 604 8.43 5.68 9.82
C VAL A 604 9.04 6.71 10.75
N ASP A 605 8.95 8.00 10.39
CA ASP A 605 9.55 9.10 11.16
C ASP A 605 8.86 9.26 12.51
N SER A 606 7.55 9.09 12.55
CA SER A 606 6.76 9.11 13.79
C SER A 606 6.70 7.76 14.51
N ASN A 607 7.30 6.71 13.93
CA ASN A 607 7.24 5.31 14.40
C ASN A 607 5.80 4.79 14.58
N ILE A 608 4.93 5.12 13.61
CA ILE A 608 3.54 4.71 13.54
C ILE A 608 3.32 3.93 12.24
N TYR A 609 2.59 2.84 12.33
CA TYR A 609 2.44 1.90 11.22
C TYR A 609 0.98 1.68 10.84
N ASN A 610 0.77 1.24 9.59
CA ASN A 610 -0.54 0.80 9.12
C ASN A 610 -1.09 -0.28 10.06
N GLY A 611 -2.31 -0.04 10.56
CA GLY A 611 -2.97 -0.88 11.54
C GLY A 611 -2.86 -0.40 12.98
N ASP A 612 -2.01 0.57 13.32
CA ASP A 612 -1.95 1.12 14.66
C ASP A 612 -3.26 1.83 15.02
N VAL A 613 -3.73 1.60 16.24
CA VAL A 613 -4.91 2.27 16.80
C VAL A 613 -4.46 3.45 17.66
N GLY A 614 -5.15 4.57 17.47
CA GLY A 614 -4.96 5.77 18.25
C GLY A 614 -6.27 6.44 18.60
N TYR A 615 -6.17 7.52 19.35
CA TYR A 615 -7.31 8.34 19.77
C TYR A 615 -7.10 9.79 19.36
N ILE A 616 -8.14 10.42 18.85
CA ILE A 616 -8.10 11.84 18.51
C ILE A 616 -8.00 12.65 19.79
N LYS A 617 -6.84 13.25 20.01
CA LYS A 617 -6.55 14.06 21.20
C LYS A 617 -7.10 15.47 21.08
N ARG A 618 -6.98 16.06 19.88
CA ARG A 618 -7.35 17.46 19.64
C ARG A 618 -7.69 17.69 18.17
N ILE A 619 -8.72 18.48 17.95
CA ILE A 619 -9.12 18.97 16.63
C ILE A 619 -9.02 20.50 16.65
N VAL A 620 -8.40 21.09 15.64
CA VAL A 620 -8.39 22.54 15.43
C VAL A 620 -9.04 22.85 14.09
N ASN A 621 -10.16 23.52 14.14
CA ASN A 621 -10.90 24.03 12.97
C ASN A 621 -10.29 25.36 12.51
N GLY A 622 -10.59 25.80 11.29
CA GLY A 622 -10.21 27.11 10.78
C GLY A 622 -9.46 27.04 9.43
N LYS A 623 -8.67 28.06 9.08
CA LYS A 623 -8.00 28.15 7.77
C LYS A 623 -6.95 27.05 7.53
N SER A 624 -6.38 26.48 8.58
CA SER A 624 -5.42 25.35 8.53
C SER A 624 -5.84 24.30 9.54
N PRO A 625 -6.86 23.44 9.22
CA PRO A 625 -7.33 22.43 10.15
C PRO A 625 -6.21 21.44 10.43
N LEU A 626 -6.18 20.99 11.65
CA LEU A 626 -5.30 19.92 12.07
C LEU A 626 -6.02 18.98 13.02
N VAL A 627 -5.62 17.71 12.97
CA VAL A 627 -6.06 16.66 13.88
C VAL A 627 -4.83 16.07 14.55
N GLN A 628 -4.82 16.08 15.88
CA GLN A 628 -3.78 15.43 16.67
C GLN A 628 -4.29 14.09 17.16
N ILE A 629 -3.55 13.02 16.82
CA ILE A 629 -3.88 11.64 17.20
C ILE A 629 -2.76 11.11 18.07
N THR A 630 -3.11 10.51 19.21
CA THR A 630 -2.16 9.82 20.08
C THR A 630 -2.23 8.33 19.83
N TYR A 631 -1.11 7.74 19.43
CA TYR A 631 -0.90 6.30 19.27
C TYR A 631 0.03 5.84 20.39
N ASN A 632 -0.50 5.13 21.38
CA ASN A 632 0.24 4.75 22.59
C ASN A 632 0.94 5.97 23.25
N THR A 633 2.25 6.12 23.06
CA THR A 633 3.07 7.21 23.61
C THR A 633 3.32 8.36 22.62
N ASN A 634 3.09 8.14 21.33
CA ASN A 634 3.42 9.09 20.28
C ASN A 634 2.20 9.89 19.85
N THR A 635 2.32 11.20 19.77
CA THR A 635 1.27 12.08 19.24
C THR A 635 1.70 12.65 17.90
N VAL A 636 0.89 12.43 16.87
CA VAL A 636 1.11 12.93 15.50
C VAL A 636 0.07 13.96 15.13
N THR A 637 0.50 14.97 14.40
CA THR A 637 -0.37 16.03 13.87
C THR A 637 -0.60 15.83 12.38
N TYR A 638 -1.86 15.62 12.02
CA TYR A 638 -2.30 15.48 10.63
C TYR A 638 -2.82 16.82 10.12
N THR A 639 -2.38 17.20 8.94
CA THR A 639 -2.81 18.38 8.21
C THR A 639 -3.57 17.98 6.95
N LYS A 640 -4.12 18.93 6.20
CA LYS A 640 -5.02 18.70 5.07
C LYS A 640 -4.53 17.66 4.04
N GLY A 641 -3.22 17.56 3.79
CA GLY A 641 -2.65 16.58 2.84
C GLY A 641 -2.50 15.17 3.39
N LYS A 642 -2.83 14.93 4.67
CA LYS A 642 -2.64 13.66 5.38
C LYS A 642 -3.94 13.16 6.05
N PHE A 643 -5.09 13.74 5.74
CA PHE A 643 -6.36 13.34 6.36
C PHE A 643 -6.95 12.02 5.84
N ASP A 644 -6.37 11.47 4.80
CA ASP A 644 -6.65 10.15 4.25
C ASP A 644 -5.76 9.03 4.86
N GLU A 645 -4.80 9.41 5.72
CA GLU A 645 -3.90 8.46 6.36
C GLU A 645 -4.53 7.76 7.58
N PHE A 646 -5.71 8.16 8.04
CA PHE A 646 -6.41 7.52 9.17
C PHE A 646 -7.92 7.41 8.93
N THR A 647 -8.59 6.50 9.66
CA THR A 647 -10.04 6.29 9.60
C THR A 647 -10.59 5.88 10.97
N LEU A 648 -11.92 6.00 11.18
CA LEU A 648 -12.57 5.46 12.38
C LEU A 648 -12.34 3.94 12.50
N SER A 649 -12.23 3.42 13.71
CA SER A 649 -11.87 2.02 13.95
C SER A 649 -12.68 1.33 15.04
N TYR A 650 -13.89 1.76 15.31
CA TYR A 650 -14.82 1.00 16.14
C TYR A 650 -15.24 -0.30 15.48
N ALA A 651 -15.50 -0.27 14.18
CA ALA A 651 -15.63 -1.43 13.30
C ALA A 651 -14.54 -1.42 12.24
N VAL A 652 -13.96 -2.59 11.96
CA VAL A 652 -12.90 -2.77 10.94
C VAL A 652 -13.17 -3.99 10.08
N SER A 653 -12.48 -4.09 8.93
CA SER A 653 -12.52 -5.32 8.14
C SER A 653 -11.71 -6.44 8.81
N VAL A 654 -12.07 -7.70 8.51
CA VAL A 654 -11.33 -8.86 9.01
C VAL A 654 -9.85 -8.79 8.60
N HIS A 655 -9.55 -8.30 7.38
CA HIS A 655 -8.17 -8.10 6.92
C HIS A 655 -7.40 -7.11 7.81
N LYS A 656 -8.04 -6.01 8.23
CA LYS A 656 -7.42 -5.02 9.11
C LYS A 656 -7.29 -5.47 10.56
N SER A 657 -7.94 -6.58 10.96
CA SER A 657 -7.80 -7.19 12.28
C SER A 657 -6.69 -8.25 12.35
N GLN A 658 -6.07 -8.62 11.22
CA GLN A 658 -4.97 -9.59 11.21
C GLN A 658 -3.80 -9.15 12.10
N GLY A 659 -3.16 -10.10 12.79
CA GLY A 659 -2.11 -9.81 13.78
C GLY A 659 -2.63 -9.22 15.10
N SER A 660 -3.95 -8.97 15.22
CA SER A 660 -4.59 -8.47 16.45
C SER A 660 -5.48 -9.52 17.09
N GLU A 661 -5.70 -9.40 18.39
CA GLU A 661 -6.64 -10.21 19.14
C GLU A 661 -7.34 -9.33 20.17
N TYR A 662 -8.60 -9.62 20.42
CA TYR A 662 -9.46 -8.82 21.30
C TYR A 662 -10.17 -9.73 22.32
N ASP A 663 -10.43 -9.21 23.49
CA ASP A 663 -11.18 -9.97 24.50
C ASP A 663 -12.60 -10.24 24.03
N ASN A 664 -13.27 -9.25 23.43
CA ASN A 664 -14.63 -9.33 22.97
C ASN A 664 -14.74 -8.99 21.49
N VAL A 665 -15.27 -9.91 20.69
CA VAL A 665 -15.42 -9.74 19.24
C VAL A 665 -16.89 -9.93 18.85
N VAL A 666 -17.37 -9.01 18.01
CA VAL A 666 -18.66 -9.14 17.31
C VAL A 666 -18.38 -9.28 15.81
N ILE A 667 -18.82 -10.37 15.19
CA ILE A 667 -18.71 -10.60 13.76
C ILE A 667 -20.07 -10.38 13.12
N VAL A 668 -20.12 -9.57 12.07
CA VAL A 668 -21.34 -9.32 11.28
C VAL A 668 -21.20 -10.01 9.93
N ILE A 669 -22.13 -10.91 9.59
CA ILE A 669 -22.15 -11.70 8.35
C ILE A 669 -23.46 -11.46 7.56
N PRO A 670 -23.61 -10.31 6.87
CA PRO A 670 -24.82 -9.98 6.14
C PRO A 670 -25.01 -10.89 4.90
N SER A 671 -26.26 -11.21 4.58
CA SER A 671 -26.58 -12.08 3.43
C SER A 671 -26.32 -11.41 2.08
N ASN A 672 -26.42 -10.08 2.01
CA ASN A 672 -26.13 -9.30 0.81
C ASN A 672 -24.62 -9.17 0.49
N MET A 673 -23.74 -9.65 1.38
CA MET A 673 -22.28 -9.64 1.22
C MET A 673 -21.69 -11.02 0.93
N LYS A 674 -22.48 -12.00 0.47
CA LYS A 674 -22.05 -13.40 0.24
C LYS A 674 -20.76 -13.52 -0.58
N ARG A 675 -20.56 -12.68 -1.61
CA ARG A 675 -19.33 -12.69 -2.44
C ARG A 675 -18.04 -12.43 -1.67
N MET A 676 -18.13 -11.81 -0.49
CA MET A 676 -16.99 -11.51 0.38
C MET A 676 -16.83 -12.54 1.51
N LEU A 677 -17.81 -13.45 1.65
CA LEU A 677 -17.82 -14.45 2.71
C LEU A 677 -17.20 -15.75 2.21
N TYR A 678 -16.13 -16.20 2.82
CA TYR A 678 -15.48 -17.48 2.55
C TYR A 678 -14.81 -18.04 3.81
N ASN A 679 -14.49 -19.31 3.78
CA ASN A 679 -14.04 -20.09 4.94
C ASN A 679 -12.93 -19.42 5.74
N LYS A 680 -11.80 -19.07 5.09
CA LYS A 680 -10.66 -18.44 5.77
C LYS A 680 -10.96 -17.07 6.36
N LEU A 681 -11.89 -16.31 5.76
CA LEU A 681 -12.30 -15.02 6.31
C LEU A 681 -12.99 -15.20 7.66
N VAL A 682 -13.99 -16.10 7.71
CA VAL A 682 -14.75 -16.33 8.94
C VAL A 682 -13.89 -17.02 9.99
N TYR A 683 -13.06 -17.99 9.58
CA TYR A 683 -12.07 -18.61 10.49
C TYR A 683 -11.15 -17.53 11.11
N THR A 684 -10.60 -16.65 10.28
CA THR A 684 -9.72 -15.56 10.78
C THR A 684 -10.47 -14.65 11.73
N ALA A 685 -11.72 -14.28 11.42
CA ALA A 685 -12.54 -13.42 12.28
C ALA A 685 -12.81 -14.06 13.65
N VAL A 686 -13.25 -15.34 13.68
CA VAL A 686 -13.51 -16.10 14.90
C VAL A 686 -12.25 -16.19 15.77
N THR A 687 -11.11 -16.44 15.15
CA THR A 687 -9.83 -16.58 15.87
C THR A 687 -9.29 -15.26 16.44
N ARG A 688 -9.93 -14.12 16.19
CA ARG A 688 -9.57 -12.84 16.84
C ARG A 688 -10.11 -12.74 18.27
N ALA A 689 -11.12 -13.54 18.64
CA ALA A 689 -11.73 -13.52 19.96
C ALA A 689 -10.90 -14.29 20.99
N LYS A 690 -10.76 -13.70 22.20
CA LYS A 690 -10.10 -14.32 23.35
C LYS A 690 -11.07 -14.84 24.40
N LYS A 691 -12.08 -14.03 24.77
CA LYS A 691 -12.97 -14.30 25.90
C LYS A 691 -14.44 -14.40 25.51
N SER A 692 -14.87 -13.62 24.51
CA SER A 692 -16.28 -13.58 24.09
C SER A 692 -16.40 -13.33 22.59
N LEU A 693 -17.28 -14.09 21.97
CA LEU A 693 -17.59 -14.03 20.55
C LEU A 693 -19.09 -13.96 20.33
N ILE A 694 -19.53 -12.97 19.58
CA ILE A 694 -20.91 -12.88 19.09
C ILE A 694 -20.87 -12.86 17.57
N ILE A 695 -21.66 -13.70 16.92
CA ILE A 695 -21.86 -13.66 15.47
C ILE A 695 -23.30 -13.21 15.19
N ILE A 696 -23.47 -12.20 14.33
CA ILE A 696 -24.78 -11.65 13.92
C ILE A 696 -24.96 -11.87 12.42
N GLY A 697 -26.02 -12.58 12.02
CA GLY A 697 -26.37 -12.84 10.63
C GLY A 697 -27.23 -14.08 10.49
N SER A 698 -27.49 -14.53 9.25
CA SER A 698 -28.27 -15.74 9.01
C SER A 698 -27.41 -16.99 9.06
N ILE A 699 -28.01 -18.11 9.51
CA ILE A 699 -27.36 -19.43 9.47
C ILE A 699 -26.94 -19.80 8.06
N ASP A 700 -27.73 -19.43 7.04
CA ASP A 700 -27.42 -19.67 5.63
C ASP A 700 -26.16 -18.91 5.19
N SER A 701 -25.95 -17.68 5.69
CA SER A 701 -24.73 -16.91 5.40
C SER A 701 -23.51 -17.54 6.05
N LEU A 702 -23.67 -18.07 7.27
CA LEU A 702 -22.59 -18.78 7.95
C LEU A 702 -22.23 -20.06 7.20
N ASN A 703 -23.21 -20.91 6.86
CA ASN A 703 -22.98 -22.16 6.14
C ASN A 703 -22.40 -21.92 4.74
N TYR A 704 -22.90 -20.88 4.03
CA TYR A 704 -22.30 -20.47 2.75
C TYR A 704 -20.82 -20.15 2.92
N SER A 705 -20.47 -19.35 3.93
CA SER A 705 -19.07 -18.97 4.19
C SER A 705 -18.18 -20.16 4.56
N ILE A 706 -18.73 -21.14 5.28
CA ILE A 706 -18.01 -22.36 5.67
C ILE A 706 -17.67 -23.21 4.43
N LYS A 707 -18.59 -23.34 3.48
CA LYS A 707 -18.40 -24.09 2.24
C LYS A 707 -17.50 -23.41 1.22
N GLU A 708 -17.51 -22.08 1.18
CA GLU A 708 -16.80 -21.32 0.16
C GLU A 708 -15.29 -21.34 0.42
N ILE A 709 -14.61 -22.26 -0.28
CA ILE A 709 -13.15 -22.44 -0.20
C ILE A 709 -12.42 -21.99 -1.47
N GLN A 710 -13.13 -21.82 -2.60
CA GLN A 710 -12.50 -21.51 -3.89
C GLN A 710 -11.75 -20.18 -3.84
N ALA A 711 -12.31 -19.18 -3.16
CA ALA A 711 -11.65 -17.89 -2.95
C ALA A 711 -10.31 -17.97 -2.17
N SER A 712 -10.04 -19.11 -1.51
CA SER A 712 -8.81 -19.35 -0.76
C SER A 712 -7.82 -20.30 -1.43
N ASN A 713 -8.20 -20.91 -2.55
CA ASN A 713 -7.33 -21.81 -3.31
C ASN A 713 -6.60 -21.01 -4.41
N ARG A 714 -5.31 -20.76 -4.16
CA ARG A 714 -4.46 -20.05 -5.10
C ARG A 714 -3.69 -21.00 -5.99
N LEU A 715 -3.64 -20.69 -7.27
CA LEU A 715 -2.83 -21.38 -8.27
C LEU A 715 -1.42 -20.76 -8.25
N THR A 716 -0.43 -21.58 -7.93
CA THR A 716 0.97 -21.14 -7.75
C THR A 716 1.94 -22.20 -8.29
N SER A 717 3.12 -21.79 -8.71
CA SER A 717 4.19 -22.70 -9.17
C SER A 717 5.22 -23.05 -8.11
N LEU A 718 5.23 -22.36 -6.96
CA LEU A 718 6.28 -22.52 -5.94
C LEU A 718 6.55 -24.00 -5.55
N LYS A 719 5.52 -24.78 -5.32
CA LYS A 719 5.65 -26.19 -4.91
C LYS A 719 6.26 -27.08 -5.99
N THR A 720 6.09 -26.74 -7.29
CA THR A 720 6.57 -27.57 -8.41
C THR A 720 8.08 -27.58 -8.48
N PHE A 721 8.75 -26.47 -8.13
CA PHE A 721 10.22 -26.37 -8.10
C PHE A 721 10.88 -27.36 -7.14
N PHE A 722 10.21 -27.72 -6.05
CA PHE A 722 10.72 -28.72 -5.10
C PHE A 722 10.52 -30.17 -5.59
N SER A 723 9.78 -30.38 -6.66
CA SER A 723 9.50 -31.72 -7.20
C SER A 723 10.36 -32.02 -8.44
N ILE A 724 10.90 -30.99 -9.11
CA ILE A 724 11.67 -31.10 -10.36
C ILE A 724 13.17 -31.28 -10.05
N LYS A 725 13.63 -30.82 -8.93
CA LYS A 725 15.02 -30.91 -8.43
C LYS A 725 15.13 -31.95 -7.30
#